data_3d62364ea5e834f840397e9b21a9bbaf
#
_entry.id   3d62364ea5e834f840397e9b21a9bbaf
#
_cell.length_a   1.000
_cell.length_b   1.000
_cell.length_c   1.000
_cell.angle_alpha   90.00
_cell.angle_beta   90.00
_cell.angle_gamma   90.00
#
_symmetry.space_group_name_H-M   'P 1'
#
loop_
_entity.id
_entity.type
_entity.pdbx_description
1 polymer ?
#
loop_
_entity_poly.entity_id
_entity_poly.type
_entity_poly.pdbx_seq_one_letter_code
_entity_poly.pdbx_strand_id
1 'polypeptide(L)'
;MKMRLLAATILSAAAIAPAGFSQTADEDADLRLEDIIVVDSGSQVDLTEPYAGGQVARGGRTGLLGNLDFLDSPFSGTAYTEELVRNQQADSIGDALQNDPVVRVAKGFGNFQEVYVVRGFPVYSDDMMLNGLYGILPRQFVAAEIVERVEVFRGANAFLNGAAPGGSGVGGAFNLVPKRAPEGGLNRATVGYENPGQFSGALDVARRLGSDDEYGWRFNAVRRDGEGSIDDQSRELSVLSLGTDYAGDRFRASFDIGYQDNQIDAPRPQVTPVGGVPEVPHADVNYAQPWTYSNEEQLFGVVRGEYDVTDFVTIWAAAGARNGEEANVLANPSATLDGTTSAYRFDNTREDDVVSADAGLRTEFETGPVGHRLIVSGSTVKLESANAYAFSNFAGFAGDLYSPSPVAPPTPDFFIGGVLSDPLKTEESETSSLAVADMMSFLNGKVLATIGLRQQWIETKTFDYNSGAELSSYDDSALTPSFGLVYQPTSTFSVYGNYSESLQPGATAPATSGGTPILNAGEVLEPFRSDQVEVGVKYDSGVLAGTLAAFTLSKPSAIVENQIYSASGEQDVMGIEGSIFGEPTSGLRLIGGFTWLDAELANTEGGLNEGNTPIGIPEWQANANVEWDIPTVDGLTVEGRMVFTGEQYIDAANTTELDSWTRFDLGARLVVPLETN
;
A
#
# COMPACT_ATOMS: atom_id res chain seq x y z
N MET A 1 -17.38 23.26 13.94
CA MET A 1 -17.34 23.63 15.38
C MET A 1 -16.75 22.55 16.26
N LYS A 2 -16.75 21.26 15.84
CA LYS A 2 -16.12 20.11 16.53
C LYS A 2 -14.57 20.14 16.50
N MET A 3 -13.97 20.63 15.43
CA MET A 3 -12.50 20.67 15.23
C MET A 3 -11.71 21.49 16.27
N ARG A 4 -12.32 22.54 16.87
CA ARG A 4 -11.64 23.36 17.89
C ARG A 4 -11.52 22.69 19.27
N LEU A 5 -12.34 21.65 19.54
CA LEU A 5 -12.30 20.96 20.84
C LEU A 5 -11.25 19.85 20.88
N LEU A 6 -11.01 19.15 19.75
CA LEU A 6 -10.06 18.04 19.69
C LEU A 6 -8.61 18.54 19.82
N ALA A 7 -8.26 19.62 19.11
CA ALA A 7 -6.93 20.23 19.21
C ALA A 7 -6.60 20.72 20.62
N ALA A 8 -7.61 21.23 21.36
CA ALA A 8 -7.43 21.70 22.73
C ALA A 8 -7.25 20.54 23.73
N THR A 9 -7.87 19.39 23.48
CA THR A 9 -7.80 18.21 24.36
C THR A 9 -6.47 17.46 24.21
N ILE A 10 -5.91 17.41 23.01
CA ILE A 10 -4.60 16.77 22.75
C ILE A 10 -3.46 17.59 23.36
N LEU A 11 -3.52 18.93 23.30
CA LEU A 11 -2.53 19.79 23.95
C LEU A 11 -2.53 19.66 25.49
N SER A 12 -3.69 19.36 26.10
CA SER A 12 -3.77 19.16 27.55
C SER A 12 -3.30 17.78 28.02
N ALA A 13 -3.29 16.75 27.16
CA ALA A 13 -2.75 15.43 27.48
C ALA A 13 -1.21 15.38 27.44
N ALA A 14 -0.56 16.25 26.64
CA ALA A 14 0.89 16.36 26.57
C ALA A 14 1.56 17.00 27.82
N ALA A 15 0.76 17.52 28.77
CA ALA A 15 1.25 18.18 29.98
C ALA A 15 1.44 17.23 31.20
N ILE A 16 1.19 15.94 31.07
CA ILE A 16 1.39 14.95 32.14
C ILE A 16 2.55 14.02 31.76
N ALA A 17 3.79 14.53 31.88
CA ALA A 17 4.97 13.70 31.92
C ALA A 17 5.29 13.35 33.39
N PRO A 18 5.53 12.08 33.76
CA PRO A 18 5.98 11.74 35.08
C PRO A 18 7.41 12.25 35.30
N ALA A 19 7.59 13.04 36.34
CA ALA A 19 8.91 13.43 36.81
C ALA A 19 9.68 12.21 37.36
N GLY A 20 10.87 11.99 36.84
CA GLY A 20 11.89 11.23 37.57
C GLY A 20 12.56 10.09 36.84
N PHE A 21 13.55 10.39 35.98
CA PHE A 21 14.81 9.69 35.93
C PHE A 21 15.88 10.70 35.52
N SER A 22 16.71 11.10 36.50
CA SER A 22 17.89 11.90 36.29
C SER A 22 18.99 10.99 35.72
N GLN A 23 19.25 11.09 34.43
CA GLN A 23 20.57 10.80 33.89
C GLN A 23 21.20 12.12 33.49
N THR A 24 22.41 12.33 33.93
CA THR A 24 23.23 13.49 33.58
C THR A 24 23.47 13.51 32.08
N ALA A 25 22.80 14.46 31.43
CA ALA A 25 23.09 14.77 30.03
C ALA A 25 24.51 15.38 29.95
N ASP A 26 25.35 14.85 29.09
CA ASP A 26 26.47 15.60 28.56
C ASP A 26 25.89 16.77 27.77
N GLU A 27 26.13 17.98 28.24
CA GLU A 27 25.83 19.22 27.56
C GLU A 27 26.82 19.37 26.39
N ASP A 28 26.29 19.86 25.27
CA ASP A 28 26.96 20.25 24.01
C ASP A 28 27.13 19.16 22.92
N ALA A 29 26.02 18.59 22.44
CA ALA A 29 25.96 18.23 21.04
C ALA A 29 25.44 19.47 20.26
N ASP A 30 26.33 20.15 19.60
CA ASP A 30 26.05 21.24 18.65
C ASP A 30 25.30 20.63 17.46
N LEU A 31 23.94 20.61 17.51
CA LEU A 31 23.10 20.14 16.41
C LEU A 31 23.30 21.09 15.23
N ARG A 32 24.18 20.72 14.32
CA ARG A 32 24.38 21.39 13.03
C ARG A 32 23.39 20.81 12.03
N LEU A 33 23.19 21.51 10.91
CA LEU A 33 22.45 21.00 9.74
C LEU A 33 22.95 19.61 9.26
N GLU A 34 24.20 19.29 9.55
CA GLU A 34 24.83 17.98 9.34
C GLU A 34 24.15 16.85 10.15
N ASP A 35 23.36 17.20 11.17
CA ASP A 35 22.62 16.23 12.01
C ASP A 35 21.18 15.96 11.50
N ILE A 36 20.72 16.62 10.43
CA ILE A 36 19.53 16.18 9.70
C ILE A 36 19.97 15.03 8.79
N ILE A 37 19.93 13.82 9.31
CA ILE A 37 20.21 12.62 8.53
C ILE A 37 19.01 12.38 7.62
N VAL A 38 18.96 13.07 6.49
CA VAL A 38 18.10 12.68 5.38
C VAL A 38 18.90 11.70 4.54
N VAL A 39 18.61 10.44 4.73
CA VAL A 39 19.22 9.37 3.94
C VAL A 39 18.60 9.40 2.56
N ASP A 40 19.41 9.40 1.53
CA ASP A 40 18.95 9.47 0.16
C ASP A 40 18.39 8.14 -0.33
N SER A 41 17.29 8.21 -1.08
CA SER A 41 16.56 7.04 -1.59
C SER A 41 17.18 6.38 -2.83
N GLY A 42 18.37 6.80 -3.25
CA GLY A 42 18.94 6.38 -4.53
C GLY A 42 19.41 4.94 -4.58
N SER A 43 19.99 4.45 -3.51
CA SER A 43 20.51 3.08 -3.41
C SER A 43 20.17 2.42 -2.09
N GLN A 44 20.45 1.13 -1.97
CA GLN A 44 20.30 0.37 -0.73
C GLN A 44 21.14 0.95 0.42
N VAL A 45 22.30 1.50 0.10
CA VAL A 45 23.23 2.08 1.08
C VAL A 45 22.62 3.27 1.81
N ASP A 46 21.66 3.96 1.16
CA ASP A 46 21.03 5.16 1.69
C ASP A 46 19.70 4.87 2.44
N LEU A 47 19.33 3.61 2.63
CA LEU A 47 18.15 3.25 3.43
C LEU A 47 18.45 3.44 4.92
N THR A 48 17.42 3.90 5.64
CA THR A 48 17.49 4.00 7.11
C THR A 48 17.72 2.61 7.72
N GLU A 49 18.56 2.57 8.77
CA GLU A 49 18.86 1.32 9.46
C GLU A 49 17.61 0.67 10.08
N PRO A 50 17.58 -0.67 10.22
CA PRO A 50 16.57 -1.33 11.01
C PRO A 50 16.57 -0.83 12.44
N TYR A 51 15.38 -0.67 13.03
CA TYR A 51 15.21 -0.38 14.43
C TYR A 51 15.56 -1.60 15.30
N ALA A 52 15.73 -1.40 16.61
CA ALA A 52 15.96 -2.49 17.56
C ALA A 52 14.95 -3.64 17.36
N GLY A 53 15.46 -4.86 17.21
CA GLY A 53 14.67 -6.06 16.86
C GLY A 53 14.61 -6.37 15.37
N GLY A 54 15.11 -5.49 14.48
CA GLY A 54 15.28 -5.78 13.06
C GLY A 54 14.01 -5.73 12.18
N GLN A 55 12.82 -5.68 12.77
CA GLN A 55 11.54 -5.90 12.08
C GLN A 55 10.96 -4.65 11.39
N VAL A 56 11.32 -3.46 11.88
CA VAL A 56 10.86 -2.15 11.38
C VAL A 56 12.08 -1.27 11.18
N ALA A 57 12.10 -0.43 10.16
CA ALA A 57 13.17 0.53 9.93
C ALA A 57 12.97 1.83 10.72
N ARG A 58 14.06 2.57 10.95
CA ARG A 58 14.05 3.88 11.64
C ARG A 58 13.41 4.99 10.82
N GLY A 59 12.96 4.72 9.63
CA GLY A 59 12.30 5.63 8.72
C GLY A 59 12.09 4.97 7.37
N GLY A 60 11.69 5.76 6.38
CA GLY A 60 11.44 5.29 5.03
C GLY A 60 11.22 6.44 4.06
N ARG A 61 10.86 6.08 2.83
CA ARG A 61 10.64 7.04 1.76
C ARG A 61 9.39 7.87 1.99
N THR A 62 9.55 9.16 2.05
CA THR A 62 8.47 10.16 2.14
C THR A 62 8.27 10.82 0.76
N GLY A 63 7.97 10.02 -0.25
CA GLY A 63 7.80 10.47 -1.64
C GLY A 63 8.99 11.24 -2.18
N LEU A 64 8.73 12.42 -2.76
CA LEU A 64 9.76 13.30 -3.34
C LEU A 64 10.75 13.86 -2.29
N LEU A 65 10.39 13.83 -1.00
CA LEU A 65 11.29 14.32 0.08
C LEU A 65 12.45 13.36 0.37
N GLY A 66 12.43 12.14 -0.21
CA GLY A 66 13.44 11.12 0.03
C GLY A 66 13.21 10.33 1.32
N ASN A 67 14.22 9.57 1.76
CA ASN A 67 14.16 8.85 3.03
C ASN A 67 14.32 9.84 4.19
N LEU A 68 13.38 9.79 5.14
CA LEU A 68 13.40 10.58 6.36
C LEU A 68 13.47 9.67 7.58
N ASP A 69 14.20 10.10 8.60
CA ASP A 69 14.15 9.47 9.91
C ASP A 69 12.74 9.57 10.49
N PHE A 70 12.39 8.62 11.32
CA PHE A 70 11.09 8.51 11.97
C PHE A 70 10.68 9.79 12.71
N LEU A 71 11.61 10.41 13.46
CA LEU A 71 11.33 11.62 14.25
C LEU A 71 11.27 12.90 13.40
N ASP A 72 11.91 12.91 12.21
CA ASP A 72 12.02 14.09 11.34
C ASP A 72 10.84 14.23 10.37
N SER A 73 10.14 13.13 10.11
CA SER A 73 9.02 13.13 9.17
C SER A 73 7.77 13.79 9.78
N PRO A 74 7.18 14.80 9.11
CA PRO A 74 5.90 15.37 9.53
C PRO A 74 4.69 14.51 9.14
N PHE A 75 4.93 13.29 8.66
CA PHE A 75 3.90 12.36 8.20
C PHE A 75 3.96 11.04 8.99
N SER A 76 2.84 10.31 9.02
CA SER A 76 2.74 8.98 9.61
C SER A 76 3.09 7.91 8.58
N GLY A 77 3.89 6.92 9.00
CA GLY A 77 4.25 5.78 8.17
C GLY A 77 5.06 4.75 8.95
N THR A 78 5.19 3.56 8.38
CA THR A 78 5.98 2.46 8.93
C THR A 78 6.68 1.74 7.77
N ALA A 79 7.93 1.33 7.96
CA ALA A 79 8.70 0.58 6.98
C ALA A 79 9.05 -0.80 7.55
N TYR A 80 8.37 -1.84 7.08
CA TYR A 80 8.60 -3.23 7.47
C TYR A 80 9.76 -3.83 6.69
N THR A 81 10.64 -4.56 7.37
CA THR A 81 11.90 -5.07 6.78
C THR A 81 11.75 -6.48 6.20
N GLU A 82 12.70 -6.88 5.36
CA GLU A 82 12.85 -8.27 4.88
C GLU A 82 12.96 -9.27 6.05
N GLU A 83 13.53 -8.86 7.18
CA GLU A 83 13.63 -9.72 8.35
C GLU A 83 12.26 -10.08 8.90
N LEU A 84 11.33 -9.13 9.03
CA LEU A 84 9.95 -9.42 9.42
C LEU A 84 9.26 -10.34 8.42
N VAL A 85 9.34 -10.01 7.12
CA VAL A 85 8.75 -10.80 6.01
C VAL A 85 9.21 -12.26 6.09
N ARG A 86 10.51 -12.47 6.23
CA ARG A 86 11.11 -13.80 6.31
C ARG A 86 10.74 -14.54 7.61
N ASN A 87 10.80 -13.85 8.75
CA ASN A 87 10.55 -14.46 10.05
C ASN A 87 9.11 -14.96 10.17
N GLN A 88 8.17 -14.24 9.58
CA GLN A 88 6.76 -14.61 9.52
C GLN A 88 6.41 -15.53 8.36
N GLN A 89 7.38 -15.89 7.51
CA GLN A 89 7.13 -16.71 6.32
C GLN A 89 6.03 -16.10 5.43
N ALA A 90 6.04 -14.77 5.30
CA ALA A 90 5.07 -14.06 4.48
C ALA A 90 5.23 -14.45 3.00
N ASP A 91 4.14 -14.85 2.37
CA ASP A 91 4.09 -15.27 0.98
C ASP A 91 3.77 -14.12 0.04
N SER A 92 3.05 -13.13 0.54
CA SER A 92 2.64 -11.94 -0.21
C SER A 92 2.95 -10.65 0.57
N ILE A 93 2.85 -9.52 -0.13
CA ILE A 93 2.91 -8.21 0.52
C ILE A 93 1.74 -8.04 1.50
N GLY A 94 0.57 -8.58 1.17
CA GLY A 94 -0.60 -8.58 2.05
C GLY A 94 -0.30 -9.22 3.41
N ASP A 95 0.48 -10.29 3.47
CA ASP A 95 0.85 -10.94 4.72
C ASP A 95 1.72 -10.04 5.62
N ALA A 96 2.67 -9.32 5.01
CA ALA A 96 3.49 -8.35 5.73
C ALA A 96 2.64 -7.16 6.25
N LEU A 97 1.72 -6.66 5.43
CA LEU A 97 0.86 -5.52 5.75
C LEU A 97 -0.16 -5.82 6.85
N GLN A 98 -0.48 -7.10 7.12
CA GLN A 98 -1.33 -7.50 8.24
C GLN A 98 -0.73 -7.14 9.62
N ASN A 99 0.54 -6.76 9.71
CA ASN A 99 1.15 -6.24 10.92
C ASN A 99 0.83 -4.76 11.17
N ASP A 100 0.34 -4.05 10.15
CA ASP A 100 -0.03 -2.64 10.28
C ASP A 100 -1.46 -2.49 10.81
N PRO A 101 -1.68 -1.77 11.94
CA PRO A 101 -3.01 -1.62 12.52
C PRO A 101 -3.96 -0.78 11.66
N VAL A 102 -3.43 -0.02 10.70
CA VAL A 102 -4.21 0.86 9.81
C VAL A 102 -4.63 0.14 8.54
N VAL A 103 -3.96 -0.97 8.20
CA VAL A 103 -4.17 -1.69 6.94
C VAL A 103 -5.05 -2.93 7.15
N ARG A 104 -5.99 -3.13 6.25
CA ARG A 104 -6.72 -4.40 6.08
C ARG A 104 -6.58 -4.87 4.64
N VAL A 105 -6.37 -6.16 4.49
CA VAL A 105 -6.30 -6.81 3.18
C VAL A 105 -7.71 -7.26 2.80
N ALA A 106 -8.16 -6.84 1.64
CA ALA A 106 -9.40 -7.27 1.01
C ALA A 106 -9.08 -7.94 -0.33
N LYS A 107 -10.01 -8.71 -0.87
CA LYS A 107 -9.89 -9.21 -2.25
C LYS A 107 -10.49 -8.20 -3.22
N GLY A 108 -9.93 -8.12 -4.42
CA GLY A 108 -10.54 -7.42 -5.54
C GLY A 108 -11.82 -8.09 -6.00
N PHE A 109 -12.57 -7.36 -6.85
CA PHE A 109 -13.86 -7.84 -7.35
C PHE A 109 -13.73 -9.20 -8.03
N GLY A 110 -14.18 -10.21 -7.31
CA GLY A 110 -14.40 -11.56 -7.81
C GLY A 110 -13.17 -12.39 -8.13
N ASN A 111 -11.96 -11.92 -7.89
CA ASN A 111 -10.73 -12.61 -8.22
C ASN A 111 -9.73 -12.59 -7.04
N PHE A 112 -8.46 -12.90 -7.32
CA PHE A 112 -7.38 -12.99 -6.35
C PHE A 112 -6.54 -11.73 -6.22
N GLN A 113 -6.93 -10.64 -6.89
CA GLN A 113 -6.30 -9.35 -6.71
C GLN A 113 -6.30 -8.97 -5.23
N GLU A 114 -5.14 -8.69 -4.68
CA GLU A 114 -5.03 -8.09 -3.36
C GLU A 114 -5.44 -6.62 -3.44
N VAL A 115 -6.42 -6.23 -2.62
CA VAL A 115 -6.84 -4.85 -2.43
C VAL A 115 -6.67 -4.53 -0.96
N TYR A 116 -6.18 -3.37 -0.67
CA TYR A 116 -5.93 -2.92 0.69
C TYR A 116 -6.89 -1.81 1.07
N VAL A 117 -7.22 -1.73 2.35
CA VAL A 117 -8.03 -0.63 2.91
C VAL A 117 -7.20 0.06 3.96
N VAL A 118 -7.01 1.37 3.81
CA VAL A 118 -6.25 2.23 4.71
C VAL A 118 -7.12 3.42 5.09
N ARG A 119 -7.32 3.65 6.39
CA ARG A 119 -8.21 4.73 6.89
C ARG A 119 -9.62 4.71 6.29
N GLY A 120 -10.13 3.52 5.95
CA GLY A 120 -11.45 3.36 5.31
C GLY A 120 -11.49 3.56 3.80
N PHE A 121 -10.36 3.80 3.14
CA PHE A 121 -10.27 3.99 1.69
C PHE A 121 -9.46 2.88 1.02
N PRO A 122 -9.88 2.42 -0.18
CA PRO A 122 -9.15 1.39 -0.90
C PRO A 122 -7.81 1.93 -1.43
N VAL A 123 -6.80 1.06 -1.41
CA VAL A 123 -5.55 1.19 -2.13
C VAL A 123 -5.43 -0.04 -3.03
N TYR A 124 -5.47 0.18 -4.32
CA TYR A 124 -5.40 -0.89 -5.30
C TYR A 124 -3.96 -1.33 -5.53
N SER A 125 -3.77 -2.60 -5.84
CA SER A 125 -2.46 -3.17 -6.15
C SER A 125 -1.77 -2.49 -7.34
N ASP A 126 -2.53 -1.98 -8.30
CA ASP A 126 -2.05 -1.17 -9.44
C ASP A 126 -1.33 0.11 -9.01
N ASP A 127 -1.67 0.63 -7.84
CA ASP A 127 -1.16 1.88 -7.30
C ASP A 127 -0.04 1.69 -6.26
N MET A 128 0.47 0.48 -6.11
CA MET A 128 1.70 0.27 -5.35
C MET A 128 2.91 0.75 -6.14
N MET A 129 3.88 1.31 -5.42
CA MET A 129 5.12 1.81 -6.00
C MET A 129 6.25 0.80 -5.84
N LEU A 130 7.10 0.69 -6.86
CA LEU A 130 8.40 0.04 -6.79
C LEU A 130 9.49 1.12 -6.78
N ASN A 131 10.18 1.27 -5.66
CA ASN A 131 11.23 2.28 -5.46
C ASN A 131 10.79 3.70 -5.88
N GLY A 132 9.53 4.06 -5.55
CA GLY A 132 8.92 5.36 -5.80
C GLY A 132 8.26 5.54 -7.17
N LEU A 133 8.21 4.52 -8.02
CA LEU A 133 7.53 4.56 -9.32
C LEU A 133 6.23 3.77 -9.27
N TYR A 134 5.11 4.39 -9.65
CA TYR A 134 3.79 3.76 -9.73
C TYR A 134 3.69 2.73 -10.85
N GLY A 135 2.85 1.71 -10.66
CA GLY A 135 2.36 0.79 -11.67
C GLY A 135 3.36 -0.26 -12.17
N ILE A 136 4.57 -0.33 -11.58
CA ILE A 136 5.64 -1.23 -12.05
C ILE A 136 5.55 -2.64 -11.45
N LEU A 137 4.89 -2.79 -10.32
CA LEU A 137 4.74 -4.09 -9.65
C LEU A 137 3.69 -4.97 -10.31
N PRO A 138 3.79 -6.32 -10.17
CA PRO A 138 2.71 -7.23 -10.53
C PRO A 138 1.36 -6.79 -9.96
N ARG A 139 0.29 -6.91 -10.76
CA ARG A 139 -0.99 -6.26 -10.45
C ARG A 139 -1.82 -7.00 -9.41
N GLN A 140 -1.99 -8.30 -9.53
CA GLN A 140 -2.92 -9.04 -8.67
C GLN A 140 -2.27 -9.51 -7.37
N PHE A 141 -1.01 -9.90 -7.44
CA PHE A 141 -0.26 -10.51 -6.36
C PHE A 141 1.22 -10.14 -6.48
N VAL A 142 1.87 -9.79 -5.38
CA VAL A 142 3.32 -9.55 -5.33
C VAL A 142 3.93 -10.50 -4.32
N ALA A 143 4.87 -11.34 -4.79
CA ALA A 143 5.62 -12.24 -3.93
C ALA A 143 6.52 -11.46 -2.96
N ALA A 144 6.45 -11.79 -1.68
CA ALA A 144 7.15 -11.04 -0.64
C ALA A 144 8.69 -11.23 -0.67
N GLU A 145 9.19 -12.28 -1.31
CA GLU A 145 10.60 -12.61 -1.33
C GLU A 145 11.47 -11.67 -2.15
N ILE A 146 10.90 -10.82 -2.98
CA ILE A 146 11.65 -9.89 -3.83
C ILE A 146 11.92 -8.52 -3.17
N VAL A 147 11.32 -8.27 -1.98
CA VAL A 147 11.37 -6.95 -1.35
C VAL A 147 12.29 -6.90 -0.14
N GLU A 148 12.99 -5.78 0.02
CA GLU A 148 13.79 -5.42 1.20
C GLU A 148 12.95 -4.68 2.24
N ARG A 149 12.02 -3.82 1.77
CA ARG A 149 11.13 -3.02 2.59
C ARG A 149 9.74 -3.00 2.01
N VAL A 150 8.77 -3.05 2.91
CA VAL A 150 7.36 -2.72 2.64
C VAL A 150 7.06 -1.45 3.41
N GLU A 151 7.00 -0.33 2.72
CA GLU A 151 6.78 0.98 3.31
C GLU A 151 5.32 1.37 3.20
N VAL A 152 4.71 1.68 4.34
CA VAL A 152 3.32 2.14 4.47
C VAL A 152 3.34 3.63 4.72
N PHE A 153 2.77 4.40 3.83
CA PHE A 153 2.47 5.81 4.03
C PHE A 153 0.98 5.95 4.38
N ARG A 154 0.65 6.71 5.43
CA ARG A 154 -0.73 6.88 5.90
C ARG A 154 -1.25 8.27 5.57
N GLY A 155 -2.41 8.30 4.90
CA GLY A 155 -3.11 9.53 4.55
C GLY A 155 -2.92 10.03 3.12
N ALA A 156 -3.50 11.19 2.84
CA ALA A 156 -3.50 11.83 1.54
C ALA A 156 -2.08 12.17 1.07
N ASN A 157 -1.70 11.77 -0.15
CA ASN A 157 -0.30 11.77 -0.55
C ASN A 157 0.00 12.28 -1.98
N ALA A 158 -0.96 12.90 -2.65
CA ALA A 158 -0.77 13.35 -4.03
C ALA A 158 0.37 14.38 -4.21
N PHE A 159 0.65 15.19 -3.19
CA PHE A 159 1.84 16.05 -3.21
C PHE A 159 3.13 15.22 -3.17
N LEU A 160 3.22 14.22 -2.32
CA LEU A 160 4.45 13.45 -2.09
C LEU A 160 4.79 12.51 -3.25
N ASN A 161 3.78 11.78 -3.75
CA ASN A 161 3.98 10.70 -4.72
C ASN A 161 3.42 11.01 -6.12
N GLY A 162 2.58 12.05 -6.26
CA GLY A 162 1.77 12.29 -7.45
C GLY A 162 0.41 11.61 -7.35
N ALA A 163 -0.49 11.92 -8.30
CA ALA A 163 -1.77 11.23 -8.44
C ALA A 163 -1.53 9.78 -8.89
N ALA A 164 -2.12 8.83 -8.15
CA ALA A 164 -2.01 7.42 -8.47
C ALA A 164 -2.83 7.09 -9.72
N PRO A 165 -2.32 6.26 -10.66
CA PRO A 165 -2.99 5.97 -11.93
C PRO A 165 -4.35 5.27 -11.76
N GLY A 166 -4.53 4.42 -10.74
CA GLY A 166 -5.79 3.75 -10.41
C GLY A 166 -6.68 4.53 -9.46
N GLY A 167 -6.29 5.75 -9.06
CA GLY A 167 -7.09 6.64 -8.21
C GLY A 167 -7.00 6.36 -6.70
N SER A 168 -6.02 5.61 -6.23
CA SER A 168 -5.70 5.47 -4.81
C SER A 168 -5.06 6.74 -4.24
N GLY A 169 -4.62 6.71 -2.98
CA GLY A 169 -3.85 7.81 -2.38
C GLY A 169 -4.66 8.71 -1.46
N VAL A 170 -5.94 8.39 -1.19
CA VAL A 170 -6.78 9.08 -0.21
C VAL A 170 -6.40 8.64 1.21
N GLY A 171 -6.50 7.35 1.51
CA GLY A 171 -6.19 6.79 2.83
C GLY A 171 -4.71 6.50 3.06
N GLY A 172 -3.94 6.25 2.00
CA GLY A 172 -2.51 5.93 2.08
C GLY A 172 -1.91 5.47 0.76
N ALA A 173 -0.65 5.02 0.83
CA ALA A 173 0.09 4.43 -0.28
C ALA A 173 1.13 3.42 0.22
N PHE A 174 1.57 2.52 -0.67
CA PHE A 174 2.63 1.57 -0.39
C PHE A 174 3.78 1.76 -1.36
N ASN A 175 4.99 1.67 -0.83
CA ASN A 175 6.21 1.63 -1.63
C ASN A 175 7.02 0.39 -1.27
N LEU A 176 7.38 -0.38 -2.28
CA LEU A 176 8.23 -1.56 -2.13
C LEU A 176 9.65 -1.22 -2.57
N VAL A 177 10.61 -1.56 -1.71
CA VAL A 177 12.03 -1.36 -2.00
C VAL A 177 12.64 -2.69 -2.40
N PRO A 178 13.28 -2.79 -3.58
CA PRO A 178 13.93 -4.02 -4.03
C PRO A 178 15.11 -4.42 -3.16
N LYS A 179 15.36 -5.71 -3.08
CA LYS A 179 16.51 -6.29 -2.35
C LYS A 179 17.85 -5.89 -2.96
N ARG A 180 18.83 -5.59 -2.10
CA ARG A 180 20.24 -5.31 -2.47
C ARG A 180 21.19 -6.31 -1.81
N ALA A 181 22.41 -6.38 -2.34
CA ALA A 181 23.44 -7.22 -1.78
C ALA A 181 23.92 -6.65 -0.43
N PRO A 182 23.79 -7.41 0.68
CA PRO A 182 24.34 -7.02 1.95
C PRO A 182 25.87 -7.07 1.95
N GLU A 183 26.50 -6.37 2.88
CA GLU A 183 27.93 -6.52 3.17
C GLU A 183 28.26 -7.99 3.46
N GLY A 184 29.39 -8.47 2.97
CA GLY A 184 29.82 -9.87 3.11
C GLY A 184 29.05 -10.87 2.22
N GLY A 185 28.02 -10.43 1.48
CA GLY A 185 27.24 -11.27 0.59
C GLY A 185 26.25 -12.19 1.31
N LEU A 186 25.49 -12.96 0.54
CA LEU A 186 24.46 -13.87 1.05
C LEU A 186 24.40 -15.14 0.21
N ASN A 187 24.18 -16.30 0.88
CA ASN A 187 23.71 -17.52 0.23
C ASN A 187 22.62 -18.10 1.13
N ARG A 188 21.40 -18.11 0.64
CA ARG A 188 20.26 -18.68 1.36
C ARG A 188 19.48 -19.58 0.43
N ALA A 189 19.15 -20.79 0.90
CA ALA A 189 18.20 -21.68 0.28
C ALA A 189 17.10 -21.98 1.31
N THR A 190 15.86 -21.86 0.88
CA THR A 190 14.70 -22.14 1.72
C THR A 190 13.88 -23.24 1.06
N VAL A 191 13.37 -24.17 1.86
CA VAL A 191 12.36 -25.14 1.44
C VAL A 191 11.19 -25.04 2.41
N GLY A 192 9.98 -25.07 1.89
CA GLY A 192 8.77 -24.95 2.66
C GLY A 192 7.77 -26.05 2.32
N TYR A 193 6.85 -26.26 3.24
CA TYR A 193 5.71 -27.14 3.06
C TYR A 193 4.50 -26.52 3.77
N GLU A 194 3.40 -26.39 3.06
CA GLU A 194 2.10 -26.03 3.58
C GLU A 194 1.15 -27.21 3.46
N ASN A 195 0.41 -27.48 4.52
CA ASN A 195 -0.56 -28.58 4.56
C ASN A 195 -1.82 -28.17 3.74
N PRO A 196 -2.43 -29.05 2.90
CA PRO A 196 -2.15 -30.47 2.82
C PRO A 196 -1.08 -30.89 1.79
N GLY A 197 -0.61 -30.02 0.90
CA GLY A 197 0.26 -30.51 -0.18
C GLY A 197 1.05 -29.49 -0.97
N GLN A 198 1.13 -28.23 -0.55
CA GLN A 198 1.94 -27.24 -1.26
C GLN A 198 3.41 -27.30 -0.83
N PHE A 199 4.31 -27.37 -1.80
CA PHE A 199 5.75 -27.30 -1.58
C PHE A 199 6.30 -25.99 -2.13
N SER A 200 7.28 -25.44 -1.43
CA SER A 200 8.00 -24.24 -1.89
C SER A 200 9.51 -24.44 -1.83
N GLY A 201 10.20 -23.73 -2.71
CA GLY A 201 11.65 -23.61 -2.72
C GLY A 201 12.05 -22.20 -3.11
N ALA A 202 13.00 -21.62 -2.39
CA ALA A 202 13.54 -20.30 -2.69
C ALA A 202 15.07 -20.27 -2.60
N LEU A 203 15.67 -19.46 -3.47
CA LEU A 203 17.10 -19.15 -3.47
C LEU A 203 17.27 -17.64 -3.39
N ASP A 204 18.18 -17.19 -2.52
CA ASP A 204 18.56 -15.79 -2.35
C ASP A 204 20.08 -15.73 -2.27
N VAL A 205 20.72 -15.22 -3.33
CA VAL A 205 22.17 -15.17 -3.48
C VAL A 205 22.60 -13.77 -3.80
N ALA A 206 23.56 -13.25 -3.04
CA ALA A 206 24.05 -11.90 -3.23
C ALA A 206 25.57 -11.80 -3.05
N ARG A 207 26.20 -10.87 -3.75
CA ARG A 207 27.62 -10.53 -3.63
C ARG A 207 27.82 -9.04 -3.81
N ARG A 208 28.80 -8.52 -3.09
CA ARG A 208 29.42 -7.23 -3.38
C ARG A 208 30.82 -7.45 -3.96
N LEU A 209 31.22 -6.59 -4.88
CA LEU A 209 32.46 -6.66 -5.66
C LEU A 209 33.08 -5.25 -5.74
N GLY A 210 34.40 -5.22 -6.00
CA GLY A 210 35.20 -3.99 -6.06
C GLY A 210 36.11 -3.87 -4.85
N SER A 211 36.94 -2.82 -4.83
CA SER A 211 37.89 -2.60 -3.72
C SER A 211 37.19 -2.07 -2.45
N ASP A 212 36.07 -1.39 -2.65
CA ASP A 212 35.28 -0.74 -1.61
C ASP A 212 33.83 -1.27 -1.60
N ASP A 213 33.62 -2.51 -2.10
CA ASP A 213 32.34 -3.18 -2.23
C ASP A 213 31.29 -2.37 -3.02
N GLU A 214 31.74 -1.53 -3.96
CA GLU A 214 30.92 -0.55 -4.69
C GLU A 214 29.93 -1.17 -5.68
N TYR A 215 30.12 -2.43 -6.13
CA TYR A 215 29.20 -3.12 -7.04
C TYR A 215 28.45 -4.22 -6.28
N GLY A 216 27.13 -4.12 -6.21
CA GLY A 216 26.26 -5.15 -5.65
C GLY A 216 25.47 -5.89 -6.72
N TRP A 217 25.18 -7.17 -6.48
CA TRP A 217 24.11 -7.89 -7.16
C TRP A 217 23.44 -8.89 -6.23
N ARG A 218 22.11 -9.03 -6.37
CA ARG A 218 21.30 -10.00 -5.61
C ARG A 218 20.29 -10.66 -6.53
N PHE A 219 20.29 -11.98 -6.52
CA PHE A 219 19.39 -12.82 -7.31
C PHE A 219 18.45 -13.59 -6.37
N ASN A 220 17.15 -13.54 -6.66
CA ASN A 220 16.14 -14.33 -5.98
C ASN A 220 15.38 -15.19 -6.98
N ALA A 221 15.10 -16.44 -6.61
CA ALA A 221 14.26 -17.36 -7.35
C ALA A 221 13.33 -18.07 -6.38
N VAL A 222 12.05 -18.16 -6.73
CA VAL A 222 11.01 -18.83 -5.91
C VAL A 222 10.18 -19.73 -6.79
N ARG A 223 9.85 -20.90 -6.28
CA ARG A 223 8.85 -21.80 -6.84
C ARG A 223 7.95 -22.30 -5.72
N ARG A 224 6.62 -22.18 -5.91
CA ARG A 224 5.59 -22.81 -5.10
C ARG A 224 4.70 -23.63 -6.00
N ASP A 225 4.27 -24.79 -5.53
CA ASP A 225 3.44 -25.70 -6.30
C ASP A 225 2.63 -26.60 -5.36
N GLY A 226 1.33 -26.69 -5.60
CA GLY A 226 0.44 -27.59 -4.90
C GLY A 226 -0.75 -26.93 -4.23
N GLU A 227 -1.46 -27.72 -3.46
CA GLU A 227 -2.69 -27.38 -2.74
C GLU A 227 -2.35 -26.82 -1.36
N GLY A 228 -2.85 -25.63 -1.06
CA GLY A 228 -2.71 -24.95 0.24
C GLY A 228 -3.83 -25.34 1.21
N SER A 229 -4.08 -24.44 2.18
CA SER A 229 -5.04 -24.64 3.28
C SER A 229 -6.51 -24.60 2.86
N ILE A 230 -6.83 -24.25 1.60
CA ILE A 230 -8.17 -24.24 1.04
C ILE A 230 -8.33 -25.48 0.16
N ASP A 231 -9.34 -26.31 0.45
CA ASP A 231 -9.60 -27.58 -0.24
C ASP A 231 -9.74 -27.37 -1.76
N ASP A 232 -9.11 -28.26 -2.55
CA ASP A 232 -9.14 -28.25 -4.01
C ASP A 232 -8.61 -26.96 -4.69
N GLN A 233 -8.04 -26.00 -3.94
CA GLN A 233 -7.38 -24.83 -4.50
C GLN A 233 -5.87 -25.08 -4.62
N SER A 234 -5.36 -25.12 -5.83
CA SER A 234 -3.92 -25.23 -6.05
C SER A 234 -3.32 -23.94 -6.58
N ARG A 235 -2.06 -23.71 -6.24
CA ARG A 235 -1.28 -22.57 -6.74
C ARG A 235 0.02 -23.06 -7.36
N GLU A 236 0.38 -22.47 -8.49
CA GLU A 236 1.68 -22.58 -9.10
C GLU A 236 2.28 -21.17 -9.22
N LEU A 237 3.39 -20.90 -8.53
CA LEU A 237 4.09 -19.61 -8.54
C LEU A 237 5.53 -19.82 -8.95
N SER A 238 5.99 -19.01 -9.92
CA SER A 238 7.41 -18.88 -10.27
C SER A 238 7.81 -17.41 -10.22
N VAL A 239 8.88 -17.10 -9.50
CA VAL A 239 9.43 -15.74 -9.40
C VAL A 239 10.92 -15.78 -9.65
N LEU A 240 11.39 -14.85 -10.46
CA LEU A 240 12.81 -14.56 -10.69
C LEU A 240 13.03 -13.06 -10.53
N SER A 241 14.02 -12.67 -9.75
CA SER A 241 14.41 -11.26 -9.68
C SER A 241 15.93 -11.10 -9.62
N LEU A 242 16.43 -10.03 -10.24
CA LEU A 242 17.82 -9.62 -10.18
C LEU A 242 17.87 -8.12 -9.87
N GLY A 243 18.46 -7.78 -8.74
CA GLY A 243 18.82 -6.43 -8.35
C GLY A 243 20.33 -6.23 -8.51
N THR A 244 20.73 -5.09 -9.07
CA THR A 244 22.14 -4.67 -9.13
C THR A 244 22.26 -3.23 -8.66
N ASP A 245 23.36 -2.89 -8.02
CA ASP A 245 23.66 -1.53 -7.58
C ASP A 245 25.13 -1.18 -7.74
N TYR A 246 25.37 0.09 -7.91
CA TYR A 246 26.67 0.73 -7.85
C TYR A 246 26.61 1.90 -6.86
N ALA A 247 27.49 1.91 -5.87
CA ALA A 247 27.62 2.96 -4.86
C ALA A 247 29.05 3.52 -4.88
N GLY A 248 29.27 4.60 -5.63
CA GLY A 248 30.52 5.35 -5.63
C GLY A 248 30.37 6.70 -4.95
N ASP A 249 31.50 7.43 -4.80
CA ASP A 249 31.56 8.69 -4.02
C ASP A 249 30.56 9.75 -4.46
N ARG A 250 30.30 9.87 -5.77
CA ARG A 250 29.42 10.89 -6.37
C ARG A 250 28.32 10.34 -7.25
N PHE A 251 28.39 9.08 -7.63
CA PHE A 251 27.43 8.45 -8.50
C PHE A 251 26.93 7.16 -7.88
N ARG A 252 25.63 7.07 -7.75
CA ARG A 252 24.91 5.88 -7.30
C ARG A 252 23.92 5.46 -8.37
N ALA A 253 23.80 4.18 -8.60
CA ALA A 253 22.84 3.65 -9.57
C ALA A 253 22.31 2.28 -9.13
N SER A 254 21.09 1.97 -9.53
CA SER A 254 20.49 0.66 -9.35
C SER A 254 19.70 0.23 -10.58
N PHE A 255 19.65 -1.07 -10.78
CA PHE A 255 18.81 -1.70 -11.80
C PHE A 255 18.18 -2.95 -11.21
N ASP A 256 16.87 -3.07 -11.40
CA ASP A 256 16.04 -4.18 -10.94
C ASP A 256 15.23 -4.73 -12.11
N ILE A 257 15.18 -6.04 -12.23
CA ILE A 257 14.30 -6.74 -13.15
C ILE A 257 13.67 -7.93 -12.42
N GLY A 258 12.38 -8.13 -12.63
CA GLY A 258 11.61 -9.22 -12.06
C GLY A 258 10.68 -9.86 -13.08
N TYR A 259 10.49 -11.15 -12.94
CA TYR A 259 9.49 -11.94 -13.63
C TYR A 259 8.68 -12.72 -12.61
N GLN A 260 7.37 -12.69 -12.74
CA GLN A 260 6.45 -13.45 -11.90
C GLN A 260 5.38 -14.10 -12.77
N ASP A 261 5.16 -15.40 -12.57
CA ASP A 261 4.06 -16.19 -13.12
C ASP A 261 3.32 -16.83 -11.93
N ASN A 262 2.04 -16.47 -11.75
CA ASN A 262 1.19 -16.91 -10.66
C ASN A 262 -0.12 -17.47 -11.23
N GLN A 263 -0.33 -18.76 -11.03
CA GLN A 263 -1.50 -19.48 -11.51
C GLN A 263 -2.24 -20.09 -10.32
N ILE A 264 -3.54 -19.91 -10.27
CA ILE A 264 -4.40 -20.45 -9.21
C ILE A 264 -5.57 -21.17 -9.85
N ASP A 265 -5.66 -22.47 -9.59
CA ASP A 265 -6.81 -23.30 -9.98
C ASP A 265 -7.84 -23.33 -8.86
N ALA A 266 -9.12 -23.37 -9.26
CA ALA A 266 -10.28 -23.35 -8.37
C ALA A 266 -10.18 -22.30 -7.26
N PRO A 267 -9.86 -21.03 -7.60
CA PRO A 267 -9.73 -19.95 -6.65
C PRO A 267 -11.04 -19.74 -5.89
N ARG A 268 -11.01 -19.78 -4.55
CA ARG A 268 -12.20 -19.53 -3.72
C ARG A 268 -12.67 -18.08 -3.87
N PRO A 269 -13.83 -17.81 -4.50
CA PRO A 269 -14.29 -16.46 -4.81
C PRO A 269 -14.83 -15.74 -3.58
N GLN A 270 -15.06 -14.42 -3.72
CA GLN A 270 -15.88 -13.67 -2.78
C GLN A 270 -17.36 -14.04 -2.93
N VAL A 271 -18.11 -13.87 -1.84
CA VAL A 271 -19.55 -14.12 -1.77
C VAL A 271 -20.28 -12.79 -1.61
N THR A 272 -21.32 -12.56 -2.44
CA THR A 272 -22.21 -11.42 -2.27
C THR A 272 -23.45 -11.85 -1.48
N PRO A 273 -23.64 -11.36 -0.22
CA PRO A 273 -24.82 -11.68 0.57
C PRO A 273 -26.10 -11.13 -0.05
N VAL A 274 -27.19 -11.90 0.00
CA VAL A 274 -28.53 -11.52 -0.48
C VAL A 274 -29.56 -11.73 0.61
N GLY A 275 -30.21 -10.64 1.05
CA GLY A 275 -31.24 -10.69 2.07
C GLY A 275 -30.71 -10.93 3.50
N GLY A 276 -29.42 -10.78 3.71
CA GLY A 276 -28.71 -10.93 4.98
C GLY A 276 -27.41 -11.73 4.81
N VAL A 277 -26.58 -11.77 5.84
CA VAL A 277 -25.28 -12.46 5.83
C VAL A 277 -25.48 -13.94 6.20
N PRO A 278 -25.10 -14.89 5.31
CA PRO A 278 -25.12 -16.31 5.67
C PRO A 278 -24.09 -16.63 6.75
N GLU A 279 -24.27 -17.75 7.44
CA GLU A 279 -23.25 -18.27 8.35
C GLU A 279 -21.92 -18.49 7.60
N VAL A 280 -20.81 -18.17 8.24
CA VAL A 280 -19.47 -18.31 7.61
C VAL A 280 -19.15 -19.81 7.47
N PRO A 281 -18.84 -20.31 6.27
CA PRO A 281 -18.42 -21.70 6.09
C PRO A 281 -17.08 -21.97 6.79
N HIS A 282 -16.77 -23.26 6.98
CA HIS A 282 -15.45 -23.66 7.48
C HIS A 282 -14.33 -23.05 6.64
N ALA A 283 -13.21 -22.71 7.27
CA ALA A 283 -12.12 -21.96 6.63
C ALA A 283 -11.45 -22.69 5.46
N ASP A 284 -11.46 -24.01 5.47
CA ASP A 284 -10.92 -24.90 4.44
C ASP A 284 -11.89 -25.16 3.28
N VAL A 285 -13.21 -24.98 3.47
CA VAL A 285 -14.22 -25.25 2.44
C VAL A 285 -14.02 -24.38 1.22
N ASN A 286 -13.88 -25.00 0.05
CA ASN A 286 -13.84 -24.33 -1.23
C ASN A 286 -15.17 -24.49 -1.98
N TYR A 287 -15.88 -23.40 -2.21
CA TYR A 287 -17.12 -23.36 -3.00
C TYR A 287 -16.89 -22.84 -4.44
N ALA A 288 -15.61 -22.74 -4.86
CA ALA A 288 -15.27 -22.48 -6.26
C ALA A 288 -15.65 -23.67 -7.15
N GLN A 289 -15.78 -23.42 -8.43
CA GLN A 289 -15.96 -24.48 -9.40
C GLN A 289 -14.60 -25.00 -9.91
N PRO A 290 -14.42 -26.31 -10.11
CA PRO A 290 -13.11 -26.89 -10.52
C PRO A 290 -12.57 -26.38 -11.88
N TRP A 291 -13.41 -25.75 -12.70
CA TRP A 291 -13.03 -25.19 -13.98
C TRP A 291 -12.67 -23.68 -13.90
N THR A 292 -12.71 -23.09 -12.72
CA THR A 292 -12.29 -21.70 -12.51
C THR A 292 -10.78 -21.60 -12.32
N TYR A 293 -10.20 -20.50 -12.76
CA TYR A 293 -8.79 -20.19 -12.57
C TYR A 293 -8.54 -18.69 -12.58
N SER A 294 -7.39 -18.28 -12.04
CA SER A 294 -6.85 -16.93 -12.12
C SER A 294 -5.35 -17.02 -12.39
N ASN A 295 -4.92 -16.55 -13.55
CA ASN A 295 -3.55 -16.61 -14.02
C ASN A 295 -3.03 -15.22 -14.31
N GLU A 296 -1.79 -14.96 -13.91
CA GLU A 296 -1.11 -13.69 -14.07
C GLU A 296 0.36 -13.94 -14.44
N GLU A 297 0.83 -13.34 -15.53
CA GLU A 297 2.24 -13.32 -15.93
C GLU A 297 2.72 -11.87 -16.05
N GLN A 298 3.84 -11.53 -15.39
CA GLN A 298 4.33 -10.16 -15.29
C GLN A 298 5.85 -10.11 -15.49
N LEU A 299 6.30 -9.22 -16.39
CA LEU A 299 7.71 -8.83 -16.53
C LEU A 299 7.82 -7.35 -16.20
N PHE A 300 8.69 -7.00 -15.25
CA PHE A 300 8.81 -5.63 -14.77
C PHE A 300 10.26 -5.26 -14.45
N GLY A 301 10.56 -3.97 -14.44
CA GLY A 301 11.89 -3.51 -14.08
C GLY A 301 11.98 -2.00 -13.86
N VAL A 302 13.00 -1.60 -13.10
CA VAL A 302 13.30 -0.20 -12.75
C VAL A 302 14.80 0.04 -12.87
N VAL A 303 15.16 1.21 -13.39
CA VAL A 303 16.52 1.77 -13.31
C VAL A 303 16.46 3.10 -12.58
N ARG A 304 17.42 3.35 -11.69
CA ARG A 304 17.57 4.63 -10.97
C ARG A 304 19.03 5.04 -10.95
N GLY A 305 19.30 6.34 -11.06
CA GLY A 305 20.63 6.93 -10.91
C GLY A 305 20.58 8.24 -10.16
N GLU A 306 21.62 8.49 -9.37
CA GLU A 306 21.83 9.74 -8.63
C GLU A 306 23.26 10.22 -8.84
N TYR A 307 23.43 11.52 -8.92
CA TYR A 307 24.72 12.15 -9.11
C TYR A 307 24.86 13.41 -8.28
N ASP A 308 25.87 13.45 -7.41
CA ASP A 308 26.24 14.61 -6.60
C ASP A 308 27.06 15.57 -7.48
N VAL A 309 26.40 16.57 -8.06
CA VAL A 309 27.01 17.60 -8.91
C VAL A 309 28.00 18.43 -8.08
N THR A 310 27.62 18.73 -6.85
CA THR A 310 28.46 19.33 -5.79
C THR A 310 28.11 18.68 -4.46
N ASP A 311 28.81 19.02 -3.39
CA ASP A 311 28.55 18.50 -2.04
C ASP A 311 27.16 18.92 -1.48
N PHE A 312 26.47 19.85 -2.15
CA PHE A 312 25.16 20.37 -1.76
C PHE A 312 24.11 20.34 -2.89
N VAL A 313 24.45 19.77 -4.05
CA VAL A 313 23.51 19.62 -5.18
C VAL A 313 23.54 18.20 -5.72
N THR A 314 22.43 17.50 -5.59
CA THR A 314 22.21 16.15 -6.14
C THR A 314 21.14 16.19 -7.22
N ILE A 315 21.35 15.49 -8.31
CA ILE A 315 20.33 15.23 -9.33
C ILE A 315 20.04 13.72 -9.37
N TRP A 316 18.79 13.37 -9.67
CA TRP A 316 18.40 11.97 -9.87
C TRP A 316 17.50 11.80 -11.07
N ALA A 317 17.45 10.57 -11.57
CA ALA A 317 16.46 10.11 -12.52
C ALA A 317 16.16 8.63 -12.30
N ALA A 318 14.89 8.26 -12.48
CA ALA A 318 14.43 6.89 -12.45
C ALA A 318 13.46 6.63 -13.61
N ALA A 319 13.45 5.40 -14.12
CA ALA A 319 12.46 4.96 -15.09
C ALA A 319 12.17 3.47 -14.87
N GLY A 320 10.93 3.07 -15.10
CA GLY A 320 10.49 1.69 -14.98
C GLY A 320 9.46 1.35 -16.03
N ALA A 321 9.32 0.04 -16.28
CA ALA A 321 8.30 -0.49 -17.16
C ALA A 321 7.77 -1.83 -16.64
N ARG A 322 6.52 -2.13 -16.96
CA ARG A 322 5.86 -3.41 -16.73
C ARG A 322 5.10 -3.80 -18.00
N ASN A 323 5.20 -5.09 -18.36
CA ASN A 323 4.29 -5.75 -19.28
C ASN A 323 3.64 -6.90 -18.53
N GLY A 324 2.32 -6.99 -18.59
CA GLY A 324 1.54 -7.97 -17.84
C GLY A 324 0.42 -8.58 -18.66
N GLU A 325 0.20 -9.89 -18.47
CA GLU A 325 -0.89 -10.64 -19.06
C GLU A 325 -1.69 -11.34 -17.97
N GLU A 326 -3.01 -11.30 -18.05
CA GLU A 326 -3.93 -11.95 -17.13
C GLU A 326 -5.03 -12.70 -17.88
N ALA A 327 -5.36 -13.87 -17.39
CA ALA A 327 -6.48 -14.67 -17.87
C ALA A 327 -7.24 -15.28 -16.68
N ASN A 328 -8.53 -14.99 -16.59
CA ASN A 328 -9.37 -15.45 -15.48
C ASN A 328 -10.63 -16.11 -15.99
N VAL A 329 -11.03 -17.20 -15.34
CA VAL A 329 -12.34 -17.81 -15.47
C VAL A 329 -12.93 -17.96 -14.07
N LEU A 330 -13.97 -17.20 -13.78
CA LEU A 330 -14.51 -17.01 -12.44
C LEU A 330 -15.99 -17.40 -12.38
N ALA A 331 -16.47 -17.69 -11.16
CA ALA A 331 -17.89 -17.90 -10.87
C ALA A 331 -18.20 -17.44 -9.44
N ASN A 332 -18.39 -16.12 -9.29
CA ASN A 332 -18.61 -15.52 -7.99
C ASN A 332 -20.05 -15.74 -7.52
N PRO A 333 -20.30 -16.37 -6.36
CA PRO A 333 -21.64 -16.62 -5.91
C PRO A 333 -22.27 -15.43 -5.20
N SER A 334 -23.56 -15.24 -5.45
CA SER A 334 -24.45 -14.59 -4.50
C SER A 334 -25.05 -15.65 -3.59
N ALA A 335 -25.15 -15.39 -2.27
CA ALA A 335 -25.64 -16.35 -1.29
C ALA A 335 -26.79 -15.79 -0.44
N THR A 336 -27.82 -16.60 -0.24
CA THR A 336 -28.91 -16.32 0.70
C THR A 336 -28.56 -16.78 2.12
N LEU A 337 -29.35 -16.39 3.12
CA LEU A 337 -29.13 -16.69 4.55
C LEU A 337 -28.95 -18.19 4.86
N ASP A 338 -29.59 -19.08 4.08
CA ASP A 338 -29.48 -20.53 4.24
C ASP A 338 -28.24 -21.15 3.53
N GLY A 339 -27.41 -20.31 2.89
CA GLY A 339 -26.21 -20.75 2.17
C GLY A 339 -26.46 -21.21 0.73
N THR A 340 -27.72 -21.18 0.25
CA THR A 340 -28.00 -21.43 -1.17
C THR A 340 -27.36 -20.37 -2.03
N THR A 341 -26.63 -20.78 -3.08
CA THR A 341 -25.91 -19.86 -3.96
C THR A 341 -26.47 -19.84 -5.38
N SER A 342 -26.24 -18.71 -6.05
CA SER A 342 -26.38 -18.55 -7.49
C SER A 342 -25.13 -17.90 -8.04
N ALA A 343 -24.55 -18.51 -9.08
CA ALA A 343 -23.36 -18.01 -9.75
C ALA A 343 -23.48 -18.16 -11.27
N TYR A 344 -22.76 -17.34 -12.01
CA TYR A 344 -22.59 -17.50 -13.47
C TYR A 344 -21.12 -17.41 -13.83
N ARG A 345 -20.75 -17.99 -14.98
CA ARG A 345 -19.37 -17.96 -15.45
C ARG A 345 -19.03 -16.59 -16.04
N PHE A 346 -17.88 -16.09 -15.67
CA PHE A 346 -17.26 -14.87 -16.19
C PHE A 346 -15.81 -15.18 -16.59
N ASP A 347 -15.49 -14.93 -17.85
CA ASP A 347 -14.13 -15.03 -18.38
C ASP A 347 -13.63 -13.62 -18.70
N ASN A 348 -12.39 -13.34 -18.36
CA ASN A 348 -11.73 -12.12 -18.82
C ASN A 348 -10.26 -12.34 -19.13
N THR A 349 -9.74 -11.53 -20.04
CA THR A 349 -8.32 -11.36 -20.31
C THR A 349 -7.96 -9.89 -20.22
N ARG A 350 -6.74 -9.62 -19.75
CA ARG A 350 -6.17 -8.28 -19.64
C ARG A 350 -4.71 -8.32 -20.05
N GLU A 351 -4.29 -7.33 -20.83
CA GLU A 351 -2.91 -7.07 -21.18
C GLU A 351 -2.59 -5.63 -20.80
N ASP A 352 -1.54 -5.43 -20.00
CA ASP A 352 -1.11 -4.12 -19.52
C ASP A 352 0.29 -3.79 -19.99
N ASP A 353 0.46 -2.57 -20.51
CA ASP A 353 1.75 -1.92 -20.71
C ASP A 353 1.83 -0.67 -19.84
N VAL A 354 2.83 -0.62 -18.95
CA VAL A 354 3.06 0.51 -18.05
C VAL A 354 4.47 1.05 -18.20
N VAL A 355 4.57 2.38 -18.25
CA VAL A 355 5.84 3.11 -18.19
C VAL A 355 5.73 4.19 -17.14
N SER A 356 6.71 4.27 -16.26
CA SER A 356 6.78 5.29 -15.19
C SER A 356 8.17 5.91 -15.13
N ALA A 357 8.25 7.21 -14.87
CA ALA A 357 9.51 7.92 -14.75
C ALA A 357 9.42 9.04 -13.72
N ASP A 358 10.56 9.33 -13.09
CA ASP A 358 10.75 10.41 -12.12
C ASP A 358 12.14 11.01 -12.32
N ALA A 359 12.27 12.33 -12.20
CA ALA A 359 13.56 12.99 -12.20
C ALA A 359 13.51 14.29 -11.38
N GLY A 360 14.63 14.64 -10.77
CA GLY A 360 14.65 15.86 -9.97
C GLY A 360 16.05 16.34 -9.57
N LEU A 361 16.02 17.41 -8.80
CA LEU A 361 17.18 18.07 -8.22
C LEU A 361 16.88 18.40 -6.76
N ARG A 362 17.86 18.14 -5.90
CA ARG A 362 17.88 18.54 -4.51
C ARG A 362 19.08 19.43 -4.26
N THR A 363 18.90 20.53 -3.51
CA THR A 363 20.00 21.41 -3.10
C THR A 363 19.83 21.85 -1.67
N GLU A 364 20.95 21.93 -0.95
CA GLU A 364 21.02 22.36 0.43
C GLU A 364 21.75 23.69 0.53
N PHE A 365 21.22 24.64 1.31
CA PHE A 365 21.80 25.96 1.52
C PHE A 365 21.26 26.59 2.81
N GLU A 366 21.89 27.69 3.24
CA GLU A 366 21.46 28.45 4.42
C GLU A 366 21.06 29.88 4.08
N THR A 367 20.01 30.39 4.74
CA THR A 367 19.65 31.81 4.74
C THR A 367 19.65 32.34 6.17
N GLY A 368 20.79 32.87 6.61
CA GLY A 368 21.00 33.27 8.01
C GLY A 368 20.97 32.06 8.94
N PRO A 369 20.06 31.98 9.92
CA PRO A 369 19.98 30.85 10.85
C PRO A 369 19.05 29.73 10.35
N VAL A 370 18.58 29.79 9.12
CA VAL A 370 17.63 28.83 8.54
C VAL A 370 18.35 27.97 7.52
N GLY A 371 18.37 26.67 7.75
CA GLY A 371 18.78 25.68 6.76
C GLY A 371 17.63 25.38 5.80
N HIS A 372 17.94 25.16 4.54
CA HIS A 372 17.01 24.83 3.48
C HIS A 372 17.44 23.57 2.74
N ARG A 373 16.51 22.69 2.48
CA ARG A 373 16.61 21.63 1.49
C ARG A 373 15.51 21.84 0.46
N LEU A 374 15.89 22.43 -0.67
CA LEU A 374 14.99 22.70 -1.79
C LEU A 374 15.02 21.52 -2.76
N ILE A 375 13.84 21.03 -3.11
CA ILE A 375 13.62 19.90 -4.01
C ILE A 375 12.75 20.35 -5.16
N VAL A 376 13.14 19.99 -6.39
CA VAL A 376 12.33 20.19 -7.60
C VAL A 376 12.29 18.85 -8.33
N SER A 377 11.11 18.35 -8.66
CA SER A 377 10.95 17.07 -9.36
C SER A 377 9.84 17.11 -10.40
N GLY A 378 9.95 16.22 -11.39
CA GLY A 378 8.89 15.90 -12.33
C GLY A 378 8.72 14.40 -12.42
N SER A 379 7.48 13.93 -12.50
CA SER A 379 7.16 12.51 -12.66
C SER A 379 6.06 12.30 -13.70
N THR A 380 6.04 11.11 -14.30
CA THR A 380 4.97 10.68 -15.19
C THR A 380 4.77 9.17 -15.06
N VAL A 381 3.53 8.72 -15.20
CA VAL A 381 3.16 7.32 -15.36
C VAL A 381 2.11 7.22 -16.45
N LYS A 382 2.31 6.27 -17.35
CA LYS A 382 1.37 5.93 -18.41
C LYS A 382 1.04 4.45 -18.33
N LEU A 383 -0.25 4.13 -18.33
CA LEU A 383 -0.80 2.79 -18.39
C LEU A 383 -1.68 2.68 -19.63
N GLU A 384 -1.46 1.63 -20.44
CA GLU A 384 -2.36 1.18 -21.48
C GLU A 384 -2.85 -0.21 -21.13
N SER A 385 -4.18 -0.44 -21.18
CA SER A 385 -4.78 -1.72 -20.85
C SER A 385 -5.69 -2.19 -21.97
N ALA A 386 -5.43 -3.39 -22.47
CA ALA A 386 -6.29 -4.10 -23.40
C ALA A 386 -7.11 -5.14 -22.63
N ASN A 387 -8.42 -5.17 -22.84
CA ASN A 387 -9.31 -6.04 -22.09
C ASN A 387 -10.36 -6.70 -23.01
N ALA A 388 -10.71 -7.94 -22.66
CA ALA A 388 -11.86 -8.62 -23.23
C ALA A 388 -12.58 -9.43 -22.14
N TYR A 389 -13.87 -9.66 -22.32
CA TYR A 389 -14.69 -10.44 -21.39
C TYR A 389 -15.78 -11.25 -22.08
N ALA A 390 -16.20 -12.32 -21.40
CA ALA A 390 -17.34 -13.12 -21.83
C ALA A 390 -18.11 -13.66 -20.62
N PHE A 391 -19.44 -13.52 -20.63
CA PHE A 391 -20.31 -14.03 -19.59
C PHE A 391 -21.18 -15.17 -20.13
N SER A 392 -21.43 -16.16 -19.30
CA SER A 392 -22.54 -17.08 -19.50
C SER A 392 -23.87 -16.40 -19.18
N ASN A 393 -24.98 -17.10 -19.43
CA ASN A 393 -26.30 -16.58 -19.10
C ASN A 393 -26.41 -16.21 -17.61
N PHE A 394 -26.86 -15.01 -17.31
CA PHE A 394 -26.98 -14.47 -15.96
C PHE A 394 -28.02 -15.18 -15.06
N ALA A 395 -28.87 -16.05 -15.61
CA ALA A 395 -29.68 -16.95 -14.80
C ALA A 395 -28.81 -17.93 -13.99
N GLY A 396 -27.57 -18.15 -14.46
CA GLY A 396 -26.53 -18.87 -13.73
C GLY A 396 -26.87 -20.32 -13.39
N PHE A 397 -26.22 -20.82 -12.36
CA PHE A 397 -26.42 -22.13 -11.79
C PHE A 397 -26.52 -22.02 -10.26
N ALA A 398 -27.28 -22.95 -9.67
CA ALA A 398 -27.41 -23.03 -8.22
C ALA A 398 -26.26 -23.84 -7.60
N GLY A 399 -25.91 -23.51 -6.36
CA GLY A 399 -24.92 -24.20 -5.54
C GLY A 399 -25.23 -24.02 -4.05
N ASP A 400 -24.28 -24.36 -3.22
CA ASP A 400 -24.38 -24.28 -1.76
C ASP A 400 -23.02 -23.95 -1.14
N LEU A 401 -22.95 -23.02 -0.19
CA LEU A 401 -21.73 -22.61 0.47
C LEU A 401 -21.12 -23.68 1.36
N TYR A 402 -21.97 -24.53 1.98
CA TYR A 402 -21.55 -25.48 3.00
C TYR A 402 -21.35 -26.90 2.44
N SER A 403 -21.93 -27.17 1.27
CA SER A 403 -21.86 -28.46 0.59
C SER A 403 -21.72 -28.24 -0.92
N PRO A 404 -20.60 -27.61 -1.35
CA PRO A 404 -20.40 -27.26 -2.74
C PRO A 404 -20.37 -28.51 -3.63
N SER A 405 -20.93 -28.38 -4.83
CA SER A 405 -20.95 -29.46 -5.82
C SER A 405 -20.51 -28.94 -7.19
N PRO A 406 -19.66 -29.68 -7.91
CA PRO A 406 -19.23 -29.31 -9.25
C PRO A 406 -20.39 -29.28 -10.24
N VAL A 407 -20.42 -28.25 -11.09
CA VAL A 407 -21.31 -28.18 -12.24
C VAL A 407 -20.50 -28.19 -13.55
N ALA A 408 -21.11 -28.63 -14.64
CA ALA A 408 -20.46 -28.50 -15.95
C ALA A 408 -20.26 -27.01 -16.28
N PRO A 409 -19.09 -26.62 -16.84
CA PRO A 409 -18.82 -25.21 -17.14
C PRO A 409 -19.86 -24.64 -18.13
N PRO A 410 -20.58 -23.56 -17.75
CA PRO A 410 -21.50 -22.89 -18.67
C PRO A 410 -20.73 -22.28 -19.86
N THR A 411 -21.38 -22.21 -21.05
CA THR A 411 -20.78 -21.55 -22.21
C THR A 411 -20.80 -20.02 -22.03
N PRO A 412 -19.65 -19.32 -22.15
CA PRO A 412 -19.58 -17.87 -21.98
C PRO A 412 -19.87 -17.14 -23.31
N ASP A 413 -21.12 -17.24 -23.80
CA ASP A 413 -21.57 -16.71 -25.11
C ASP A 413 -22.79 -15.78 -25.02
N PHE A 414 -23.21 -15.42 -23.80
CA PHE A 414 -24.39 -14.61 -23.58
C PHE A 414 -24.13 -13.10 -23.67
N PHE A 415 -23.05 -12.63 -23.07
CA PHE A 415 -22.68 -11.22 -23.10
C PHE A 415 -21.16 -11.11 -23.24
N ILE A 416 -20.72 -10.57 -24.38
CA ILE A 416 -19.31 -10.60 -24.79
C ILE A 416 -18.86 -9.19 -25.15
N GLY A 417 -17.66 -8.80 -24.68
CA GLY A 417 -16.94 -7.61 -25.10
C GLY A 417 -15.51 -7.96 -25.50
N GLY A 418 -15.17 -7.71 -26.77
CA GLY A 418 -13.86 -8.03 -27.33
C GLY A 418 -13.67 -9.50 -27.66
N VAL A 419 -12.41 -9.86 -27.92
CA VAL A 419 -11.95 -11.22 -28.22
C VAL A 419 -10.94 -11.64 -27.17
N LEU A 420 -11.27 -12.65 -26.36
CA LEU A 420 -10.40 -13.08 -25.23
C LEU A 420 -8.97 -13.43 -25.61
N SER A 421 -8.73 -13.90 -26.85
CA SER A 421 -7.39 -14.27 -27.32
C SER A 421 -6.64 -13.12 -28.03
N ASP A 422 -7.25 -11.96 -28.19
CA ASP A 422 -6.69 -10.79 -28.89
C ASP A 422 -7.46 -9.54 -28.43
N PRO A 423 -7.31 -9.14 -27.15
CA PRO A 423 -8.04 -8.02 -26.58
C PRO A 423 -7.60 -6.71 -27.20
N LEU A 424 -8.53 -5.80 -27.44
CA LEU A 424 -8.22 -4.44 -27.89
C LEU A 424 -7.99 -3.51 -26.68
N LYS A 425 -7.22 -2.43 -26.90
CA LYS A 425 -7.05 -1.37 -25.89
C LYS A 425 -8.42 -0.82 -25.50
N THR A 426 -8.73 -0.84 -24.20
CA THR A 426 -9.98 -0.37 -23.61
C THR A 426 -9.80 0.77 -22.64
N GLU A 427 -8.58 0.96 -22.14
CA GLU A 427 -8.24 1.98 -21.17
C GLU A 427 -6.84 2.56 -21.45
N GLU A 428 -6.69 3.86 -21.27
CA GLU A 428 -5.43 4.58 -21.23
C GLU A 428 -5.49 5.59 -20.08
N SER A 429 -4.49 5.59 -19.21
CA SER A 429 -4.35 6.55 -18.13
C SER A 429 -2.94 7.14 -18.15
N GLU A 430 -2.84 8.45 -18.09
CA GLU A 430 -1.57 9.15 -17.96
C GLU A 430 -1.68 10.21 -16.86
N THR A 431 -0.75 10.16 -15.91
CA THR A 431 -0.58 11.21 -14.92
C THR A 431 0.83 11.78 -15.01
N SER A 432 0.93 13.10 -15.03
CA SER A 432 2.21 13.83 -15.09
C SER A 432 2.23 14.91 -14.02
N SER A 433 3.41 15.28 -13.52
CA SER A 433 3.48 16.31 -12.50
C SER A 433 4.81 17.04 -12.45
N LEU A 434 4.76 18.26 -11.90
CA LEU A 434 5.91 19.06 -11.50
C LEU A 434 5.73 19.51 -10.05
N ALA A 435 6.75 19.29 -9.21
CA ALA A 435 6.70 19.58 -7.78
C ALA A 435 7.87 20.45 -7.34
N VAL A 436 7.63 21.28 -6.35
CA VAL A 436 8.65 21.99 -5.59
C VAL A 436 8.36 21.88 -4.11
N ALA A 437 9.39 21.57 -3.31
CA ALA A 437 9.32 21.53 -1.86
C ALA A 437 10.52 22.24 -1.25
N ASP A 438 10.33 22.90 -0.11
CA ASP A 438 11.40 23.40 0.74
C ASP A 438 11.22 22.83 2.16
N MET A 439 12.23 22.08 2.61
CA MET A 439 12.32 21.61 3.98
C MET A 439 13.25 22.56 4.73
N MET A 440 12.69 23.32 5.64
CA MET A 440 13.38 24.36 6.40
C MET A 440 13.69 23.89 7.81
N SER A 441 14.92 24.12 8.26
CA SER A 441 15.36 23.80 9.60
C SER A 441 15.61 25.05 10.40
N PHE A 442 15.02 25.14 11.60
CA PHE A 442 15.13 26.28 12.53
C PHE A 442 15.60 25.81 13.91
N LEU A 443 16.12 26.75 14.70
CA LEU A 443 16.51 26.53 16.10
C LEU A 443 17.49 25.37 16.25
N ASN A 444 18.49 25.28 15.37
CA ASN A 444 19.47 24.21 15.30
C ASN A 444 18.81 22.81 15.17
N GLY A 445 17.94 22.66 14.19
CA GLY A 445 17.27 21.39 13.89
C GLY A 445 16.03 21.04 14.74
N LYS A 446 15.75 21.79 15.81
CA LYS A 446 14.62 21.49 16.70
C LYS A 446 13.24 21.71 16.08
N VAL A 447 13.16 22.53 15.05
CA VAL A 447 11.91 22.78 14.29
C VAL A 447 12.17 22.56 12.83
N LEU A 448 11.46 21.62 12.23
CA LEU A 448 11.48 21.34 10.80
C LEU A 448 10.13 21.77 10.21
N ALA A 449 10.16 22.57 9.15
CA ALA A 449 8.96 22.96 8.43
C ALA A 449 9.09 22.57 6.96
N THR A 450 8.09 21.90 6.42
CA THR A 450 8.01 21.52 5.01
C THR A 450 6.89 22.29 4.34
N ILE A 451 7.18 22.90 3.22
CA ILE A 451 6.18 23.55 2.37
C ILE A 451 6.38 23.04 0.95
N GLY A 452 5.30 22.60 0.32
CA GLY A 452 5.36 22.10 -1.03
C GLY A 452 4.13 22.36 -1.86
N LEU A 453 4.35 22.37 -3.17
CA LEU A 453 3.34 22.53 -4.21
C LEU A 453 3.63 21.55 -5.34
N ARG A 454 2.60 20.84 -5.83
CA ARG A 454 2.69 19.99 -7.02
C ARG A 454 1.59 20.34 -7.99
N GLN A 455 1.94 20.73 -9.21
CA GLN A 455 1.03 20.83 -10.34
C GLN A 455 0.94 19.46 -10.98
N GLN A 456 -0.29 18.97 -11.21
CA GLN A 456 -0.56 17.63 -11.72
C GLN A 456 -1.52 17.71 -12.88
N TRP A 457 -1.30 16.86 -13.90
CA TRP A 457 -2.16 16.67 -15.07
C TRP A 457 -2.61 15.21 -15.08
N ILE A 458 -3.89 14.99 -15.33
CA ILE A 458 -4.50 13.66 -15.36
C ILE A 458 -5.25 13.53 -16.69
N GLU A 459 -4.86 12.58 -17.48
CA GLU A 459 -5.55 12.21 -18.71
C GLU A 459 -6.01 10.76 -18.62
N THR A 460 -7.31 10.49 -18.87
CA THR A 460 -7.83 9.13 -18.98
C THR A 460 -8.69 8.99 -20.21
N LYS A 461 -8.62 7.83 -20.89
CA LYS A 461 -9.44 7.49 -22.05
C LYS A 461 -10.01 6.10 -21.90
N THR A 462 -11.25 5.93 -22.34
CA THR A 462 -11.87 4.61 -22.44
C THR A 462 -12.23 4.32 -23.89
N PHE A 463 -12.13 3.04 -24.27
CA PHE A 463 -12.37 2.60 -25.64
C PHE A 463 -13.36 1.44 -25.69
N ASP A 464 -14.05 1.31 -26.80
CA ASP A 464 -14.98 0.21 -27.04
C ASP A 464 -14.26 -1.12 -27.23
N TYR A 465 -14.68 -2.14 -26.51
CA TYR A 465 -14.08 -3.47 -26.48
C TYR A 465 -14.05 -4.17 -27.85
N ASN A 466 -14.99 -3.87 -28.75
CA ASN A 466 -15.14 -4.57 -30.03
C ASN A 466 -14.54 -3.81 -31.22
N SER A 467 -14.51 -2.49 -31.15
CA SER A 467 -14.05 -1.65 -32.26
C SER A 467 -12.79 -0.87 -31.96
N GLY A 468 -12.39 -0.75 -30.67
CA GLY A 468 -11.28 0.11 -30.25
C GLY A 468 -11.57 1.62 -30.43
N ALA A 469 -12.81 2.01 -30.70
CA ALA A 469 -13.18 3.41 -30.84
C ALA A 469 -13.19 4.10 -29.47
N GLU A 470 -12.67 5.31 -29.36
CA GLU A 470 -12.73 6.10 -28.13
C GLU A 470 -14.17 6.39 -27.75
N LEU A 471 -14.53 6.08 -26.50
CA LEU A 471 -15.85 6.29 -25.92
C LEU A 471 -15.91 7.55 -25.08
N SER A 472 -14.87 7.80 -24.28
CA SER A 472 -14.76 8.97 -23.43
C SER A 472 -13.30 9.34 -23.19
N SER A 473 -13.08 10.61 -22.92
CA SER A 473 -11.79 11.14 -22.46
C SER A 473 -12.01 12.13 -21.32
N TYR A 474 -11.05 12.17 -20.42
CA TYR A 474 -10.91 13.15 -19.36
C TYR A 474 -9.50 13.73 -19.44
N ASP A 475 -9.36 15.05 -19.38
CA ASP A 475 -8.08 15.76 -19.37
C ASP A 475 -8.25 17.04 -18.52
N ASP A 476 -7.63 17.04 -17.35
CA ASP A 476 -7.66 18.22 -16.46
C ASP A 476 -6.42 18.24 -15.54
N SER A 477 -6.28 19.31 -14.79
CA SER A 477 -5.12 19.51 -13.92
C SER A 477 -5.47 20.17 -12.60
N ALA A 478 -4.67 19.90 -11.59
CA ALA A 478 -4.84 20.50 -10.27
C ALA A 478 -3.50 20.83 -9.62
N LEU A 479 -3.52 21.88 -8.77
CA LEU A 479 -2.41 22.22 -7.88
C LEU A 479 -2.70 21.67 -6.50
N THR A 480 -1.82 20.81 -5.97
CA THR A 480 -1.93 20.21 -4.63
C THR A 480 -0.86 20.77 -3.71
N PRO A 481 -1.22 21.53 -2.67
CA PRO A 481 -0.30 21.98 -1.63
C PRO A 481 -0.07 20.90 -0.58
N SER A 482 1.05 21.01 0.14
CA SER A 482 1.30 20.26 1.39
C SER A 482 2.10 21.13 2.36
N PHE A 483 1.78 20.98 3.64
CA PHE A 483 2.46 21.65 4.74
C PHE A 483 2.76 20.65 5.83
N GLY A 484 3.97 20.68 6.36
CA GLY A 484 4.39 19.87 7.48
C GLY A 484 5.16 20.67 8.50
N LEU A 485 5.00 20.36 9.78
CA LEU A 485 5.75 20.95 10.87
C LEU A 485 6.13 19.87 11.87
N VAL A 486 7.40 19.81 12.26
CA VAL A 486 7.90 18.94 13.33
C VAL A 486 8.58 19.80 14.38
N TYR A 487 8.30 19.55 15.64
CA TYR A 487 9.00 20.12 16.78
C TYR A 487 9.62 19.01 17.64
N GLN A 488 10.94 19.02 17.79
CA GLN A 488 11.71 18.06 18.57
C GLN A 488 12.24 18.72 19.84
N PRO A 489 11.50 18.67 20.96
CA PRO A 489 11.98 19.18 22.23
C PRO A 489 13.20 18.42 22.74
N THR A 490 13.29 17.11 22.43
CA THR A 490 14.40 16.21 22.78
C THR A 490 14.76 15.34 21.57
N SER A 491 15.90 14.68 21.59
CA SER A 491 16.32 13.70 20.57
C SER A 491 15.50 12.39 20.55
N THR A 492 14.59 12.22 21.50
CA THR A 492 13.77 11.00 21.65
C THR A 492 12.27 11.26 21.46
N PHE A 493 11.88 12.49 21.19
CA PHE A 493 10.45 12.86 21.12
C PHE A 493 10.21 13.97 20.12
N SER A 494 9.23 13.79 19.27
CA SER A 494 8.73 14.83 18.37
C SER A 494 7.22 14.98 18.44
N VAL A 495 6.77 16.20 18.16
CA VAL A 495 5.36 16.56 17.90
C VAL A 495 5.28 17.06 16.48
N TYR A 496 4.32 16.58 15.72
CA TYR A 496 4.17 16.99 14.33
C TYR A 496 2.73 17.31 13.97
N GLY A 497 2.58 18.01 12.87
CA GLY A 497 1.30 18.22 12.21
C GLY A 497 1.50 18.43 10.72
N ASN A 498 0.52 18.02 9.93
CA ASN A 498 0.51 18.20 8.49
C ASN A 498 -0.86 18.54 7.93
N TYR A 499 -0.84 19.14 6.75
CA TYR A 499 -1.93 19.26 5.81
C TYR A 499 -1.48 18.65 4.50
N SER A 500 -2.27 17.78 3.90
CA SER A 500 -1.99 17.17 2.62
C SER A 500 -3.28 16.88 1.85
N GLU A 501 -3.14 16.75 0.53
CA GLU A 501 -4.26 16.45 -0.36
C GLU A 501 -4.00 15.16 -1.14
N SER A 502 -5.10 14.47 -1.50
CA SER A 502 -5.15 13.43 -2.53
C SER A 502 -5.85 13.97 -3.76
N LEU A 503 -5.58 13.36 -4.91
CA LEU A 503 -6.15 13.77 -6.19
C LEU A 503 -6.64 12.56 -6.97
N GLN A 504 -7.89 12.65 -7.45
CA GLN A 504 -8.52 11.65 -8.31
C GLN A 504 -9.10 12.33 -9.55
N PRO A 505 -9.21 11.63 -10.70
CA PRO A 505 -9.93 12.17 -11.85
C PRO A 505 -11.33 12.62 -11.46
N GLY A 506 -11.80 13.72 -12.03
CA GLY A 506 -13.20 14.14 -11.95
C GLY A 506 -14.09 13.21 -12.76
N ALA A 507 -15.39 13.45 -12.68
CA ALA A 507 -16.38 12.68 -13.40
C ALA A 507 -17.04 13.52 -14.48
N THR A 508 -17.54 12.87 -15.54
CA THR A 508 -18.36 13.54 -16.56
C THR A 508 -19.84 13.41 -16.20
N ALA A 509 -20.58 14.53 -16.23
CA ALA A 509 -21.99 14.57 -15.91
C ALA A 509 -22.80 13.68 -16.86
N PRO A 510 -23.55 12.68 -16.34
CA PRO A 510 -24.35 11.79 -17.16
C PRO A 510 -25.55 12.52 -17.79
N ALA A 511 -26.14 11.95 -18.82
CA ALA A 511 -27.31 12.56 -19.47
C ALA A 511 -28.57 12.57 -18.57
N THR A 512 -28.68 11.59 -17.69
CA THR A 512 -29.83 11.43 -16.79
C THR A 512 -29.39 10.82 -15.46
N SER A 513 -30.09 11.15 -14.36
CA SER A 513 -30.04 10.44 -13.08
C SER A 513 -31.47 10.02 -12.70
N GLY A 514 -31.67 8.74 -12.34
CA GLY A 514 -32.99 8.19 -12.01
C GLY A 514 -34.04 8.39 -13.09
N GLY A 515 -33.64 8.49 -14.38
CA GLY A 515 -34.51 8.78 -15.51
C GLY A 515 -34.84 10.26 -15.72
N THR A 516 -34.31 11.16 -14.85
CA THR A 516 -34.49 12.62 -14.98
C THR A 516 -33.29 13.22 -15.73
N PRO A 517 -33.52 14.06 -16.77
CA PRO A 517 -32.44 14.73 -17.48
C PRO A 517 -31.59 15.63 -16.55
N ILE A 518 -30.29 15.64 -16.76
CA ILE A 518 -29.32 16.49 -16.06
C ILE A 518 -29.07 17.74 -16.86
N LEU A 519 -29.12 18.92 -16.21
CA LEU A 519 -29.02 20.22 -16.89
C LEU A 519 -27.62 20.50 -17.44
N ASN A 520 -26.59 19.99 -16.79
CA ASN A 520 -25.20 20.10 -17.20
C ASN A 520 -24.63 18.79 -17.77
N ALA A 521 -25.47 17.97 -18.41
CA ALA A 521 -25.07 16.74 -19.06
C ALA A 521 -23.87 16.94 -20.01
N GLY A 522 -22.85 16.09 -19.87
CA GLY A 522 -21.61 16.17 -20.64
C GLY A 522 -20.56 17.18 -20.07
N GLU A 523 -20.88 17.90 -18.99
CA GLU A 523 -19.88 18.71 -18.30
C GLU A 523 -18.84 17.80 -17.62
N VAL A 524 -17.55 18.13 -17.77
CA VAL A 524 -16.43 17.47 -17.12
C VAL A 524 -16.15 18.23 -15.83
N LEU A 525 -16.21 17.52 -14.68
CA LEU A 525 -15.89 18.11 -13.38
C LEU A 525 -14.37 18.19 -13.19
N GLU A 526 -13.92 19.19 -12.44
CA GLU A 526 -12.52 19.29 -11.99
C GLU A 526 -12.10 18.02 -11.22
N PRO A 527 -10.77 17.74 -11.14
CA PRO A 527 -10.27 16.62 -10.32
C PRO A 527 -10.78 16.70 -8.88
N PHE A 528 -11.21 15.57 -8.33
CA PHE A 528 -11.63 15.48 -6.94
C PHE A 528 -10.43 15.59 -6.02
N ARG A 529 -10.47 16.54 -5.11
CA ARG A 529 -9.43 16.78 -4.10
C ARG A 529 -9.96 16.34 -2.74
N SER A 530 -9.34 15.30 -2.18
CA SER A 530 -9.57 14.94 -0.78
C SER A 530 -8.53 15.64 0.07
N ASP A 531 -8.92 16.20 1.19
CA ASP A 531 -8.00 16.90 2.09
C ASP A 531 -7.89 16.20 3.45
N GLN A 532 -6.71 16.34 4.04
CA GLN A 532 -6.37 15.76 5.33
C GLN A 532 -5.67 16.78 6.22
N VAL A 533 -6.02 16.76 7.49
CA VAL A 533 -5.25 17.39 8.57
C VAL A 533 -4.88 16.30 9.58
N GLU A 534 -3.60 16.22 9.95
CA GLU A 534 -3.12 15.27 10.94
C GLU A 534 -2.24 15.98 11.97
N VAL A 535 -2.34 15.55 13.23
CA VAL A 535 -1.45 15.93 14.31
C VAL A 535 -1.05 14.68 15.09
N GLY A 536 0.21 14.60 15.50
CA GLY A 536 0.68 13.43 16.22
C GLY A 536 1.93 13.67 17.05
N VAL A 537 2.30 12.64 17.78
CA VAL A 537 3.53 12.57 18.57
C VAL A 537 4.28 11.29 18.23
N LYS A 538 5.61 11.36 18.21
CA LYS A 538 6.50 10.22 18.00
C LYS A 538 7.48 10.14 19.15
N TYR A 539 7.74 8.91 19.56
CA TYR A 539 8.70 8.60 20.62
C TYR A 539 9.68 7.53 20.15
N ASP A 540 10.96 7.72 20.40
CA ASP A 540 12.04 6.79 20.08
C ASP A 540 13.04 6.76 21.25
N SER A 541 13.10 5.65 21.97
CA SER A 541 14.06 5.43 23.05
C SER A 541 15.32 4.69 22.61
N GLY A 542 15.45 4.34 21.32
CA GLY A 542 16.50 3.48 20.78
C GLY A 542 16.18 1.98 20.88
N VAL A 543 15.30 1.55 21.80
CA VAL A 543 14.88 0.15 21.97
C VAL A 543 13.38 -0.04 21.72
N LEU A 544 12.59 1.00 21.92
CA LEU A 544 11.15 1.02 21.70
C LEU A 544 10.77 2.34 21.06
N ALA A 545 10.05 2.29 19.95
CA ALA A 545 9.48 3.45 19.28
C ALA A 545 7.97 3.31 19.09
N GLY A 546 7.31 4.44 18.89
CA GLY A 546 5.87 4.45 18.66
C GLY A 546 5.35 5.82 18.22
N THR A 547 4.17 5.79 17.61
CA THR A 547 3.44 6.97 17.14
C THR A 547 2.03 6.95 17.73
N LEU A 548 1.51 8.13 18.05
CA LEU A 548 0.10 8.36 18.30
C LEU A 548 -0.33 9.57 17.48
N ALA A 549 -1.32 9.40 16.62
CA ALA A 549 -1.81 10.42 15.72
C ALA A 549 -3.33 10.54 15.77
N ALA A 550 -3.84 11.74 15.50
CA ALA A 550 -5.24 12.00 15.23
C ALA A 550 -5.36 12.74 13.91
N PHE A 551 -6.34 12.38 13.09
CA PHE A 551 -6.54 12.94 11.77
C PHE A 551 -8.00 13.18 11.45
N THR A 552 -8.23 14.07 10.47
CA THR A 552 -9.49 14.20 9.74
C THR A 552 -9.19 14.11 8.26
N LEU A 553 -10.06 13.45 7.50
CA LEU A 553 -9.95 13.28 6.07
C LEU A 553 -11.33 13.45 5.46
N SER A 554 -11.47 14.31 4.44
CA SER A 554 -12.68 14.52 3.67
C SER A 554 -12.47 14.12 2.22
N LYS A 555 -13.38 13.31 1.68
CA LYS A 555 -13.35 12.85 0.28
C LYS A 555 -14.62 13.30 -0.43
N PRO A 556 -14.52 14.16 -1.46
CA PRO A 556 -15.66 14.53 -2.29
C PRO A 556 -16.11 13.38 -3.18
N SER A 557 -17.40 13.40 -3.53
CA SER A 557 -17.98 12.53 -4.55
C SER A 557 -18.97 13.31 -5.40
N ALA A 558 -19.22 12.83 -6.62
CA ALA A 558 -20.18 13.48 -7.50
C ALA A 558 -21.60 13.00 -7.22
N ILE A 559 -22.53 13.93 -7.02
CA ILE A 559 -23.96 13.68 -6.79
C ILE A 559 -24.80 14.62 -7.64
N VAL A 560 -26.10 14.30 -7.78
CA VAL A 560 -27.07 15.15 -8.48
C VAL A 560 -27.92 15.90 -7.48
N GLU A 561 -27.85 17.22 -7.53
CA GLU A 561 -28.71 18.12 -6.77
C GLU A 561 -29.43 19.08 -7.72
N ASN A 562 -30.75 19.18 -7.61
CA ASN A 562 -31.55 20.06 -8.48
C ASN A 562 -31.29 19.87 -9.99
N GLN A 563 -31.07 18.64 -10.44
CA GLN A 563 -30.73 18.26 -11.82
C GLN A 563 -29.34 18.77 -12.27
N ILE A 564 -28.46 19.16 -11.36
CA ILE A 564 -27.07 19.53 -11.64
C ILE A 564 -26.17 18.45 -11.02
N TYR A 565 -25.26 17.91 -11.81
CA TYR A 565 -24.22 16.99 -11.37
C TYR A 565 -22.99 17.78 -10.92
N SER A 566 -22.56 17.59 -9.69
CA SER A 566 -21.44 18.33 -9.11
C SER A 566 -20.71 17.54 -8.03
N ALA A 567 -19.48 17.92 -7.71
CA ALA A 567 -18.66 17.33 -6.65
C ALA A 567 -19.13 17.80 -5.26
N SER A 568 -20.43 17.72 -4.98
CA SER A 568 -21.01 18.17 -3.71
C SER A 568 -21.30 17.05 -2.71
N GLY A 569 -21.18 15.78 -3.12
CA GLY A 569 -21.21 14.65 -2.19
C GLY A 569 -19.92 14.60 -1.36
N GLU A 570 -19.99 14.08 -0.14
CA GLU A 570 -18.85 14.07 0.78
C GLU A 570 -18.89 12.85 1.71
N GLN A 571 -17.73 12.23 1.89
CA GLN A 571 -17.48 11.22 2.91
C GLN A 571 -16.37 11.73 3.83
N ASP A 572 -16.68 11.83 5.11
CA ASP A 572 -15.74 12.25 6.14
C ASP A 572 -15.26 11.08 6.97
N VAL A 573 -13.98 11.09 7.33
CA VAL A 573 -13.37 10.12 8.25
C VAL A 573 -12.53 10.88 9.26
N MET A 574 -12.82 10.67 10.54
CA MET A 574 -11.98 11.10 11.65
C MET A 574 -11.41 9.88 12.34
N GLY A 575 -10.14 9.91 12.76
CA GLY A 575 -9.55 8.75 13.41
C GLY A 575 -8.44 9.08 14.40
N ILE A 576 -8.13 8.06 15.21
CA ILE A 576 -6.97 8.01 16.10
C ILE A 576 -6.22 6.72 15.82
N GLU A 577 -4.91 6.82 15.58
CA GLU A 577 -4.02 5.71 15.29
C GLU A 577 -2.88 5.67 16.30
N GLY A 578 -2.58 4.47 16.79
CA GLY A 578 -1.42 4.24 17.64
C GLY A 578 -0.62 3.06 17.13
N SER A 579 0.71 3.19 17.09
CA SER A 579 1.63 2.09 16.75
C SER A 579 2.83 2.07 17.70
N ILE A 580 3.33 0.86 17.96
CA ILE A 580 4.51 0.62 18.79
C ILE A 580 5.31 -0.52 18.19
N PHE A 581 6.65 -0.39 18.20
CA PHE A 581 7.55 -1.42 17.71
C PHE A 581 8.93 -1.35 18.39
N GLY A 582 9.67 -2.44 18.34
CA GLY A 582 11.05 -2.51 18.84
C GLY A 582 11.33 -3.72 19.71
N GLU A 583 12.46 -3.68 20.42
CA GLU A 583 12.98 -4.73 21.28
C GLU A 583 13.21 -4.17 22.70
N PRO A 584 12.15 -4.07 23.53
CA PRO A 584 12.24 -3.44 24.85
C PRO A 584 13.18 -4.18 25.82
N THR A 585 13.43 -5.44 25.59
CA THR A 585 14.45 -6.23 26.26
C THR A 585 15.02 -7.24 25.25
N SER A 586 16.31 -7.56 25.36
CA SER A 586 16.97 -8.47 24.42
C SER A 586 16.20 -9.77 24.24
N GLY A 587 15.90 -10.12 22.99
CA GLY A 587 15.15 -11.28 22.59
C GLY A 587 13.63 -11.17 22.70
N LEU A 588 13.06 -10.02 23.10
CA LEU A 588 11.62 -9.78 23.08
C LEU A 588 11.30 -8.67 22.08
N ARG A 589 10.77 -9.02 20.91
CA ARG A 589 10.40 -8.09 19.85
C ARG A 589 8.89 -7.90 19.81
N LEU A 590 8.47 -6.66 19.60
CA LEU A 590 7.08 -6.25 19.59
C LEU A 590 6.79 -5.42 18.34
N ILE A 591 5.66 -5.70 17.69
CA ILE A 591 5.00 -4.80 16.74
C ILE A 591 3.53 -4.82 17.08
N GLY A 592 2.89 -3.65 17.14
CA GLY A 592 1.45 -3.61 17.36
C GLY A 592 0.89 -2.21 17.30
N GLY A 593 -0.42 -2.15 17.36
CA GLY A 593 -1.12 -0.89 17.36
C GLY A 593 -2.62 -1.04 17.24
N PHE A 594 -3.28 0.09 17.14
CA PHE A 594 -4.72 0.18 16.99
C PHE A 594 -5.10 1.35 16.08
N THR A 595 -6.29 1.26 15.52
CA THR A 595 -6.95 2.33 14.76
C THR A 595 -8.39 2.42 15.24
N TRP A 596 -8.83 3.62 15.55
CA TRP A 596 -10.23 3.96 15.76
C TRP A 596 -10.67 4.93 14.67
N LEU A 597 -11.81 4.65 14.04
CA LEU A 597 -12.38 5.45 12.95
C LEU A 597 -13.81 5.84 13.29
N ASP A 598 -14.14 7.10 13.06
CA ASP A 598 -15.50 7.62 12.99
C ASP A 598 -15.69 8.14 11.57
N ALA A 599 -16.46 7.39 10.77
CA ALA A 599 -16.64 7.64 9.35
C ALA A 599 -18.12 7.86 9.03
N GLU A 600 -18.44 8.90 8.26
CA GLU A 600 -19.81 9.23 7.88
C GLU A 600 -19.95 9.60 6.41
N LEU A 601 -21.08 9.29 5.82
CA LEU A 601 -21.55 9.85 4.57
C LEU A 601 -22.08 11.26 4.87
N ALA A 602 -21.23 12.28 4.74
CA ALA A 602 -21.53 13.63 5.25
C ALA A 602 -22.49 14.40 4.32
N ASN A 603 -22.41 14.15 3.01
CA ASN A 603 -23.36 14.69 2.05
C ASN A 603 -23.65 13.66 0.94
N THR A 604 -24.95 13.39 0.70
CA THR A 604 -25.39 12.36 -0.25
C THR A 604 -26.54 12.86 -1.14
N GLU A 605 -26.73 12.21 -2.30
CA GLU A 605 -27.82 12.57 -3.21
C GLU A 605 -29.20 12.48 -2.53
N GLY A 606 -29.86 13.62 -2.41
CA GLY A 606 -31.16 13.74 -1.77
C GLY A 606 -31.17 13.46 -0.26
N GLY A 607 -30.02 13.49 0.40
CA GLY A 607 -29.86 13.18 1.83
C GLY A 607 -30.08 11.69 2.16
N LEU A 608 -30.00 10.80 1.19
CA LEU A 608 -30.21 9.36 1.40
C LEU A 608 -28.99 8.76 2.13
N ASN A 609 -29.24 8.14 3.29
CA ASN A 609 -28.20 7.55 4.15
C ASN A 609 -27.18 8.57 4.70
N GLU A 610 -27.47 9.86 4.69
CA GLU A 610 -26.61 10.90 5.28
C GLU A 610 -26.46 10.66 6.78
N GLY A 611 -25.19 10.78 7.28
CA GLY A 611 -24.82 10.46 8.66
C GLY A 611 -24.57 8.97 8.94
N ASN A 612 -24.79 8.08 7.96
CA ASN A 612 -24.51 6.65 8.10
C ASN A 612 -23.01 6.35 7.87
N THR A 613 -22.54 5.27 8.48
CA THR A 613 -21.19 4.75 8.27
C THR A 613 -21.05 4.18 6.84
N PRO A 614 -20.01 4.54 6.08
CA PRO A 614 -19.75 3.95 4.77
C PRO A 614 -19.51 2.45 4.85
N ILE A 615 -19.86 1.74 3.78
CA ILE A 615 -19.73 0.27 3.69
C ILE A 615 -18.30 -0.18 3.93
N GLY A 616 -18.12 -1.23 4.76
CA GLY A 616 -16.86 -1.93 4.96
C GLY A 616 -15.84 -1.21 5.85
N ILE A 617 -16.22 -0.14 6.53
CA ILE A 617 -15.34 0.58 7.46
C ILE A 617 -15.64 0.14 8.91
N PRO A 618 -14.69 -0.55 9.58
CA PRO A 618 -14.85 -0.90 11.00
C PRO A 618 -14.50 0.31 11.87
N GLU A 619 -15.22 0.47 12.99
CA GLU A 619 -14.87 1.50 13.99
C GLU A 619 -13.52 1.21 14.66
N TRP A 620 -13.20 -0.06 14.92
CA TRP A 620 -11.97 -0.47 15.59
C TRP A 620 -11.18 -1.51 14.81
N GLN A 621 -9.87 -1.32 14.81
CA GLN A 621 -8.89 -2.29 14.31
C GLN A 621 -7.72 -2.37 15.27
N ALA A 622 -7.14 -3.57 15.45
CA ALA A 622 -5.94 -3.73 16.27
C ALA A 622 -5.10 -4.90 15.78
N ASN A 623 -3.79 -4.76 15.89
CA ASN A 623 -2.82 -5.79 15.57
C ASN A 623 -1.77 -5.86 16.69
N ALA A 624 -1.31 -7.06 17.00
CA ALA A 624 -0.20 -7.27 17.91
C ALA A 624 0.61 -8.47 17.46
N ASN A 625 1.92 -8.32 17.36
CA ASN A 625 2.87 -9.39 17.11
C ASN A 625 3.95 -9.37 18.19
N VAL A 626 4.25 -10.53 18.74
CA VAL A 626 5.27 -10.72 19.78
C VAL A 626 6.16 -11.88 19.38
N GLU A 627 7.46 -11.63 19.24
CA GLU A 627 8.48 -12.67 19.14
C GLU A 627 9.30 -12.72 20.42
N TRP A 628 9.58 -13.91 20.91
CA TRP A 628 10.38 -14.11 22.12
C TRP A 628 11.42 -15.21 21.91
N ASP A 629 12.68 -14.83 22.04
CA ASP A 629 13.81 -15.77 22.06
C ASP A 629 13.82 -16.48 23.41
N ILE A 630 13.67 -17.80 23.38
CA ILE A 630 13.57 -18.61 24.60
C ILE A 630 14.95 -18.72 25.26
N PRO A 631 15.17 -18.12 26.44
CA PRO A 631 16.52 -18.02 27.03
C PRO A 631 17.15 -19.37 27.39
N THR A 632 16.36 -20.44 27.49
CA THR A 632 16.82 -21.79 27.88
C THR A 632 17.13 -22.70 26.70
N VAL A 633 16.83 -22.25 25.45
CA VAL A 633 17.06 -23.01 24.23
C VAL A 633 17.68 -22.09 23.19
N ASP A 634 18.98 -22.19 23.01
CA ASP A 634 19.71 -21.35 22.06
C ASP A 634 19.11 -21.43 20.65
N GLY A 635 18.85 -20.29 20.05
CA GLY A 635 18.32 -20.16 18.70
C GLY A 635 16.83 -20.40 18.55
N LEU A 636 16.09 -20.76 19.63
CA LEU A 636 14.63 -20.92 19.56
C LEU A 636 13.92 -19.59 19.81
N THR A 637 13.14 -19.15 18.82
CA THR A 637 12.18 -18.06 18.92
C THR A 637 10.77 -18.60 18.82
N VAL A 638 9.86 -18.13 19.67
CA VAL A 638 8.41 -18.37 19.55
C VAL A 638 7.73 -17.06 19.18
N GLU A 639 6.65 -17.14 18.42
CA GLU A 639 5.91 -16.00 17.89
C GLU A 639 4.42 -16.19 18.11
N GLY A 640 3.73 -15.06 18.41
CA GLY A 640 2.28 -14.98 18.45
C GLY A 640 1.80 -13.68 17.83
N ARG A 641 0.85 -13.78 16.90
CA ARG A 641 0.20 -12.63 16.26
C ARG A 641 -1.31 -12.65 16.53
N MET A 642 -1.87 -11.47 16.75
CA MET A 642 -3.30 -11.22 16.84
C MET A 642 -3.68 -10.16 15.81
N VAL A 643 -4.77 -10.38 15.10
CA VAL A 643 -5.42 -9.40 14.21
C VAL A 643 -6.89 -9.31 14.60
N PHE A 644 -7.34 -8.11 14.96
CA PHE A 644 -8.74 -7.81 15.30
C PHE A 644 -9.31 -6.80 14.32
N THR A 645 -10.54 -7.05 13.85
CA THR A 645 -11.34 -6.11 13.05
C THR A 645 -12.74 -6.04 13.65
N GLY A 646 -13.22 -4.85 13.91
CA GLY A 646 -14.56 -4.57 14.45
C GLY A 646 -15.67 -4.88 13.45
N GLU A 647 -16.90 -4.65 13.89
CA GLU A 647 -18.12 -4.77 13.07
C GLU A 647 -18.08 -3.82 11.87
N GLN A 648 -18.74 -4.21 10.77
CA GLN A 648 -18.78 -3.45 9.51
C GLN A 648 -20.17 -3.54 8.90
N TYR A 649 -20.67 -2.46 8.32
CA TYR A 649 -21.90 -2.50 7.52
C TYR A 649 -21.62 -2.98 6.10
N ILE A 650 -22.54 -3.80 5.54
CA ILE A 650 -22.49 -4.26 4.15
C ILE A 650 -23.41 -3.46 3.22
N ASP A 651 -24.21 -2.55 3.78
CA ASP A 651 -25.10 -1.66 3.04
C ASP A 651 -25.03 -0.22 3.57
N ALA A 652 -25.23 0.76 2.68
CA ALA A 652 -25.17 2.18 3.03
C ALA A 652 -26.31 2.64 3.97
N ALA A 653 -27.38 1.84 4.10
CA ALA A 653 -28.48 2.12 5.01
C ALA A 653 -28.17 1.69 6.45
N ASN A 654 -27.04 1.03 6.68
CA ASN A 654 -26.60 0.47 7.97
C ASN A 654 -27.65 -0.49 8.58
N THR A 655 -28.28 -1.30 7.74
CA THR A 655 -29.31 -2.27 8.16
C THR A 655 -28.76 -3.67 8.37
N THR A 656 -27.61 -3.97 7.77
CA THR A 656 -26.99 -5.29 7.85
C THR A 656 -25.52 -5.16 8.20
N GLU A 657 -25.10 -5.89 9.23
CA GLU A 657 -23.73 -5.87 9.75
C GLU A 657 -23.01 -7.21 9.50
N LEU A 658 -21.69 -7.15 9.34
CA LEU A 658 -20.76 -8.24 9.53
C LEU A 658 -20.23 -8.18 10.95
N ASP A 659 -20.24 -9.30 11.65
CA ASP A 659 -19.71 -9.41 13.01
C ASP A 659 -18.19 -9.12 13.03
N SER A 660 -17.71 -8.61 14.15
CA SER A 660 -16.28 -8.48 14.44
C SER A 660 -15.59 -9.85 14.45
N TRP A 661 -14.32 -9.86 14.08
CA TRP A 661 -13.52 -11.09 14.12
C TRP A 661 -12.13 -10.87 14.72
N THR A 662 -11.59 -11.95 15.26
CA THR A 662 -10.22 -11.99 15.78
C THR A 662 -9.52 -13.24 15.28
N ARG A 663 -8.31 -13.06 14.72
CA ARG A 663 -7.43 -14.18 14.32
C ARG A 663 -6.19 -14.22 15.20
N PHE A 664 -5.78 -15.43 15.55
CA PHE A 664 -4.52 -15.69 16.23
C PHE A 664 -3.66 -16.61 15.38
N ASP A 665 -2.40 -16.23 15.19
CA ASP A 665 -1.39 -17.02 14.52
C ASP A 665 -0.29 -17.34 15.53
N LEU A 666 0.29 -18.54 15.45
CA LEU A 666 1.40 -18.97 16.29
C LEU A 666 2.51 -19.54 15.43
N GLY A 667 3.74 -19.18 15.74
CA GLY A 667 4.93 -19.64 15.04
C GLY A 667 6.06 -20.02 15.99
N ALA A 668 7.00 -20.77 15.45
CA ALA A 668 8.27 -21.03 16.13
C ALA A 668 9.40 -21.15 15.08
N ARG A 669 10.56 -20.59 15.40
CA ARG A 669 11.76 -20.63 14.58
C ARG A 669 12.92 -21.15 15.40
N LEU A 670 13.68 -22.11 14.87
CA LEU A 670 14.92 -22.61 15.48
C LEU A 670 16.09 -22.34 14.53
N VAL A 671 17.02 -21.51 14.98
CA VAL A 671 18.28 -21.25 14.27
C VAL A 671 19.36 -22.17 14.85
N VAL A 672 19.88 -23.08 14.02
CA VAL A 672 20.94 -24.01 14.39
C VAL A 672 22.21 -23.60 13.66
N PRO A 673 23.24 -23.07 14.35
CA PRO A 673 24.51 -22.76 13.73
C PRO A 673 25.19 -24.07 13.27
N LEU A 674 25.54 -24.14 11.97
CA LEU A 674 26.33 -25.25 11.45
C LEU A 674 27.80 -24.84 11.52
N GLU A 675 28.60 -25.53 12.33
CA GLU A 675 30.06 -25.37 12.32
C GLU A 675 30.59 -25.92 10.98
N THR A 676 31.02 -25.05 10.10
CA THR A 676 31.81 -25.45 8.92
C THR A 676 33.22 -25.71 9.39
N ASN A 677 33.62 -27.00 9.46
CA ASN A 677 35.01 -27.40 9.69
C ASN A 677 35.94 -27.04 8.54
#